data_3c3bf90cd65e1ca5a0eeb63f99625afe
#
_entry.id   3c3bf90cd65e1ca5a0eeb63f99625afe
#
_cell.length_a   1.000
_cell.length_b   1.000
_cell.length_c   1.000
_cell.angle_alpha   90.00
_cell.angle_beta   90.00
_cell.angle_gamma   90.00
#
_symmetry.space_group_name_H-M   'P 1'
#
loop_
_entity.id
_entity.type
_entity.pdbx_description
1 polymer ?
#
loop_
_entity_poly.entity_id
_entity_poly.type
_entity_poly.pdbx_seq_one_letter_code
_entity_poly.pdbx_strand_id
1 'polypeptide(L)'
;MESLLSIRGLNVEFQTPSGPLHVLRDINIDVPRGKILGIVGESGSGKSTVIWAINRLLASNGAINGGTATFDGQDLLALNDRQMLSVRGEQISMVFQDPMTSQIPVLTYDRQMSDIQYRRKELSMKDKRERAIRIMHKVGIPDPEDRILQYPHHFSGGMRQRAGIAMALLMDPLLLIADEPTTALDVTLEAQIIHLIQELRAEFDATIMVVSHNLGLIAELCDQVVVMYAGEVVEYGSVSNLFYEPAHPYTQALLNCDPARTQTKTRYLPVIPGDVPDLHVLPTGCIFAARCSQVMEQCKTTSPAKVQLDGSQHVASCHLLDPGLQASGDSPKNASPQGDVSGKVRPKPSVESEELLKVEDLCVRFQTNSWIRSKIQKRPRFVDAVIDASLSLRQGETLGLVGESGSGKTTLGRAILGLVQAESGSVIFDGQELRDLSRAGLSQLRRNMAMMFQDPVGSLSPRQTVRSLITEPFQIHRINADLDEEAARLCEMVRLPQDFLSRYPHELSGGQARRVGVARALALNPQIIIADEPTAGLDVSVQGEILNLMNELQETHGLSYLIISHNLPVIRHVSDRLAIMYLGRLVEFGDSDEIFSQPAHPYTQALVNGVPQPDPNRRRSLVSIEGEVPSLANRPAGCEFHTRCKYATADCRNMRPPLSQIRVNGLDREVACHYPLVGESGEQ
;
A
#
# COMPACT_ATOMS: atom_id res chain seq x y z
N MET A 1 -25.55 -12.18 -19.75
CA MET A 1 -25.80 -10.87 -19.05
C MET A 1 -25.43 -9.78 -20.02
N GLU A 2 -26.15 -8.68 -20.04
CA GLU A 2 -25.85 -7.54 -20.92
C GLU A 2 -24.64 -6.79 -20.39
N SER A 3 -23.63 -6.59 -21.24
CA SER A 3 -22.42 -5.83 -20.88
C SER A 3 -22.70 -4.34 -21.03
N LEU A 4 -22.39 -3.54 -20.00
CA LEU A 4 -22.41 -2.08 -20.09
C LEU A 4 -21.24 -1.55 -20.91
N LEU A 5 -20.05 -2.15 -20.72
CA LEU A 5 -18.85 -1.85 -21.48
C LEU A 5 -18.25 -3.14 -22.02
N SER A 6 -17.96 -3.17 -23.32
CA SER A 6 -17.31 -4.29 -23.99
C SER A 6 -16.09 -3.80 -24.77
N ILE A 7 -14.92 -4.26 -24.40
CA ILE A 7 -13.64 -3.95 -25.02
C ILE A 7 -13.22 -5.15 -25.87
N ARG A 8 -12.84 -4.93 -27.13
CA ARG A 8 -12.41 -5.99 -28.06
C ARG A 8 -11.17 -5.56 -28.82
N GLY A 9 -10.13 -6.40 -28.75
CA GLY A 9 -8.90 -6.24 -29.50
C GLY A 9 -8.18 -4.90 -29.26
N LEU A 10 -8.30 -4.31 -28.06
CA LEU A 10 -7.70 -2.99 -27.77
C LEU A 10 -6.18 -3.10 -27.73
N ASN A 11 -5.52 -2.29 -28.57
CA ASN A 11 -4.06 -2.18 -28.64
C ASN A 11 -3.61 -0.73 -28.38
N VAL A 12 -2.62 -0.55 -27.51
CA VAL A 12 -2.09 0.77 -27.15
C VAL A 12 -0.56 0.74 -27.19
N GLU A 13 0.03 1.73 -27.85
CA GLU A 13 1.46 1.96 -27.92
C GLU A 13 1.84 3.36 -27.44
N PHE A 14 3.03 3.47 -26.85
CA PHE A 14 3.63 4.76 -26.51
C PHE A 14 4.93 4.95 -27.28
N GLN A 15 5.10 6.10 -27.89
CA GLN A 15 6.36 6.47 -28.52
C GLN A 15 7.35 6.93 -27.45
N THR A 16 8.48 6.24 -27.36
CA THR A 16 9.57 6.56 -26.42
C THR A 16 10.87 6.84 -27.20
N PRO A 17 11.89 7.48 -26.57
CA PRO A 17 13.21 7.64 -27.20
C PRO A 17 13.86 6.33 -27.63
N SER A 18 13.54 5.23 -26.97
CA SER A 18 14.05 3.88 -27.25
C SER A 18 13.24 3.12 -28.32
N GLY A 19 12.15 3.73 -28.84
CA GLY A 19 11.25 3.10 -29.81
C GLY A 19 9.82 2.92 -29.30
N PRO A 20 8.95 2.26 -30.06
CA PRO A 20 7.57 1.99 -29.64
C PRO A 20 7.53 1.02 -28.46
N LEU A 21 6.73 1.37 -27.46
CA LEU A 21 6.45 0.55 -26.27
C LEU A 21 5.03 0.00 -26.38
N HIS A 22 4.88 -1.31 -26.52
CA HIS A 22 3.60 -2.00 -26.71
C HIS A 22 2.90 -2.28 -25.37
N VAL A 23 2.20 -1.30 -24.82
CA VAL A 23 1.68 -1.37 -23.46
C VAL A 23 0.41 -2.21 -23.33
N LEU A 24 -0.49 -2.22 -24.34
CA LEU A 24 -1.67 -3.08 -24.36
C LEU A 24 -1.73 -3.86 -25.69
N ARG A 25 -2.04 -5.16 -25.59
CA ARG A 25 -2.16 -6.06 -26.73
C ARG A 25 -3.39 -6.93 -26.60
N ASP A 26 -4.23 -6.92 -27.64
CA ASP A 26 -5.46 -7.72 -27.77
C ASP A 26 -6.29 -7.79 -26.49
N ILE A 27 -6.49 -6.63 -25.84
CA ILE A 27 -7.30 -6.57 -24.62
C ILE A 27 -8.77 -6.83 -24.94
N ASN A 28 -9.32 -7.85 -24.28
CA ASN A 28 -10.73 -8.22 -24.39
C ASN A 28 -11.32 -8.32 -22.99
N ILE A 29 -12.24 -7.41 -22.65
CA ILE A 29 -12.84 -7.28 -21.32
C ILE A 29 -14.34 -6.96 -21.48
N ASP A 30 -15.19 -7.65 -20.71
CA ASP A 30 -16.60 -7.32 -20.53
C ASP A 30 -16.86 -6.83 -19.13
N VAL A 31 -17.59 -5.73 -19.02
CA VAL A 31 -18.05 -5.17 -17.74
C VAL A 31 -19.58 -5.34 -17.69
N PRO A 32 -20.10 -6.35 -16.99
CA PRO A 32 -21.55 -6.58 -16.90
C PRO A 32 -22.24 -5.47 -16.12
N ARG A 33 -23.44 -5.11 -16.57
CA ARG A 33 -24.26 -4.06 -15.92
C ARG A 33 -24.59 -4.44 -14.47
N GLY A 34 -24.48 -3.49 -13.54
CA GLY A 34 -24.77 -3.67 -12.11
C GLY A 34 -23.76 -4.55 -11.35
N LYS A 35 -22.62 -4.88 -11.97
CA LYS A 35 -21.56 -5.69 -11.36
C LYS A 35 -20.30 -4.89 -11.05
N ILE A 36 -19.49 -5.42 -10.14
CA ILE A 36 -18.16 -4.89 -9.86
C ILE A 36 -17.13 -5.78 -10.53
N LEU A 37 -16.37 -5.20 -11.48
CA LEU A 37 -15.25 -5.85 -12.15
C LEU A 37 -13.94 -5.36 -11.52
N GLY A 38 -13.11 -6.30 -11.03
CA GLY A 38 -11.75 -6.05 -10.60
C GLY A 38 -10.75 -6.23 -11.73
N ILE A 39 -9.75 -5.36 -11.81
CA ILE A 39 -8.57 -5.55 -12.67
C ILE A 39 -7.34 -5.62 -11.77
N VAL A 40 -6.64 -6.75 -11.82
CA VAL A 40 -5.44 -7.03 -11.01
C VAL A 40 -4.22 -7.37 -11.86
N GLY A 41 -3.04 -7.25 -11.29
CA GLY A 41 -1.76 -7.60 -11.91
C GLY A 41 -0.63 -6.75 -11.34
N GLU A 42 0.62 -7.10 -11.64
CA GLU A 42 1.81 -6.35 -11.22
C GLU A 42 1.84 -4.93 -11.79
N SER A 43 2.65 -4.06 -11.19
CA SER A 43 2.92 -2.71 -11.70
C SER A 43 3.45 -2.79 -13.14
N GLY A 44 3.01 -1.88 -14.00
CA GLY A 44 3.37 -1.92 -15.42
C GLY A 44 2.60 -2.95 -16.27
N SER A 45 1.65 -3.72 -15.70
CA SER A 45 0.83 -4.65 -16.49
C SER A 45 -0.22 -3.99 -17.42
N GLY A 46 -0.36 -2.65 -17.38
CA GLY A 46 -1.23 -1.90 -18.26
C GLY A 46 -2.63 -1.59 -17.70
N LYS A 47 -2.93 -1.90 -16.43
CA LYS A 47 -4.24 -1.70 -15.79
C LYS A 47 -4.81 -0.29 -15.95
N SER A 48 -4.07 0.72 -15.50
CA SER A 48 -4.49 2.13 -15.64
C SER A 48 -4.53 2.58 -17.10
N THR A 49 -3.68 2.00 -17.96
CA THR A 49 -3.67 2.32 -19.39
C THR A 49 -4.98 1.89 -20.08
N VAL A 50 -5.58 0.76 -19.67
CA VAL A 50 -6.91 0.36 -20.16
C VAL A 50 -7.94 1.45 -19.85
N ILE A 51 -7.95 1.95 -18.60
CA ILE A 51 -8.88 3.00 -18.15
C ILE A 51 -8.66 4.30 -18.94
N TRP A 52 -7.40 4.70 -19.10
CA TRP A 52 -7.08 5.94 -19.83
C TRP A 52 -7.38 5.81 -21.32
N ALA A 53 -7.21 4.64 -21.93
CA ALA A 53 -7.55 4.39 -23.33
C ALA A 53 -9.05 4.52 -23.58
N ILE A 54 -9.90 3.86 -22.79
CA ILE A 54 -11.37 3.94 -22.95
C ILE A 54 -11.91 5.35 -22.69
N ASN A 55 -11.27 6.09 -21.78
CA ASN A 55 -11.59 7.50 -21.52
C ASN A 55 -10.89 8.47 -22.47
N ARG A 56 -10.05 7.99 -23.40
CA ARG A 56 -9.24 8.82 -24.31
C ARG A 56 -8.43 9.90 -23.56
N LEU A 57 -7.80 9.50 -22.45
CA LEU A 57 -6.94 10.32 -21.59
C LEU A 57 -5.47 9.89 -21.65
N LEU A 58 -5.07 9.15 -22.70
CA LEU A 58 -3.67 8.80 -22.92
C LEU A 58 -2.81 10.06 -23.07
N ALA A 59 -1.55 9.97 -22.61
CA ALA A 59 -0.58 11.03 -22.83
C ALA A 59 -0.34 11.28 -24.34
N SER A 60 0.18 12.43 -24.71
CA SER A 60 0.33 12.87 -26.11
C SER A 60 1.22 11.95 -26.96
N ASN A 61 2.08 11.17 -26.33
CA ASN A 61 2.93 10.16 -26.99
C ASN A 61 2.28 8.76 -27.03
N GLY A 62 1.05 8.60 -26.53
CA GLY A 62 0.28 7.35 -26.56
C GLY A 62 -0.72 7.31 -27.71
N ALA A 63 -0.84 6.19 -28.39
CA ALA A 63 -1.74 5.96 -29.49
C ALA A 63 -2.52 4.65 -29.33
N ILE A 64 -3.81 4.67 -29.70
CA ILE A 64 -4.66 3.47 -29.82
C ILE A 64 -4.54 2.99 -31.26
N ASN A 65 -3.92 1.82 -31.46
CA ASN A 65 -3.61 1.28 -32.80
C ASN A 65 -4.67 0.30 -33.31
N GLY A 66 -5.68 -0.03 -32.50
CA GLY A 66 -6.76 -0.94 -32.91
C GLY A 66 -7.69 -1.29 -31.76
N GLY A 67 -8.78 -1.96 -32.14
CA GLY A 67 -9.82 -2.41 -31.21
C GLY A 67 -11.04 -1.51 -31.17
N THR A 68 -12.02 -1.91 -30.35
CA THR A 68 -13.27 -1.18 -30.07
C THR A 68 -13.54 -1.17 -28.57
N ALA A 69 -14.23 -0.12 -28.09
CA ALA A 69 -14.70 -0.01 -26.71
C ALA A 69 -16.18 0.43 -26.74
N THR A 70 -17.08 -0.53 -26.78
CA THR A 70 -18.53 -0.29 -26.87
C THR A 70 -19.11 -0.09 -25.47
N PHE A 71 -19.58 1.11 -25.18
CA PHE A 71 -20.22 1.51 -23.93
C PHE A 71 -21.68 1.86 -24.19
N ASP A 72 -22.61 1.16 -23.56
CA ASP A 72 -24.07 1.32 -23.73
C ASP A 72 -24.49 1.38 -25.21
N GLY A 73 -23.89 0.50 -26.03
CA GLY A 73 -24.16 0.41 -27.49
C GLY A 73 -23.35 1.40 -28.35
N GLN A 74 -22.55 2.28 -27.78
CA GLN A 74 -21.77 3.29 -28.51
C GLN A 74 -20.26 3.01 -28.42
N ASP A 75 -19.55 2.98 -29.56
CA ASP A 75 -18.09 2.82 -29.56
C ASP A 75 -17.40 4.14 -29.15
N LEU A 76 -16.78 4.13 -27.95
CA LEU A 76 -16.08 5.28 -27.38
C LEU A 76 -14.86 5.72 -28.20
N LEU A 77 -14.20 4.77 -28.89
CA LEU A 77 -12.99 5.05 -29.66
C LEU A 77 -13.31 5.77 -30.98
N ALA A 78 -14.53 5.58 -31.51
CA ALA A 78 -15.00 6.25 -32.71
C ALA A 78 -15.54 7.66 -32.46
N LEU A 79 -15.77 8.06 -31.19
CA LEU A 79 -16.32 9.38 -30.85
C LEU A 79 -15.31 10.51 -31.13
N ASN A 80 -15.80 11.68 -31.53
CA ASN A 80 -14.98 12.89 -31.52
C ASN A 80 -14.90 13.50 -30.12
N ASP A 81 -14.01 14.49 -29.91
CA ASP A 81 -13.76 15.05 -28.59
C ASP A 81 -14.99 15.73 -27.96
N ARG A 82 -15.87 16.34 -28.79
CA ARG A 82 -17.11 16.98 -28.30
C ARG A 82 -18.12 15.92 -27.81
N GLN A 83 -18.20 14.78 -28.50
CA GLN A 83 -19.04 13.66 -28.10
C GLN A 83 -18.48 13.02 -26.84
N MET A 84 -17.17 12.84 -26.76
CA MET A 84 -16.51 12.30 -25.57
C MET A 84 -16.72 13.15 -24.31
N LEU A 85 -16.84 14.47 -24.46
CA LEU A 85 -17.21 15.36 -23.34
C LEU A 85 -18.62 15.05 -22.77
N SER A 86 -19.53 14.44 -23.54
CA SER A 86 -20.85 14.03 -23.02
C SER A 86 -20.84 12.69 -22.32
N VAL A 87 -19.78 11.93 -22.47
CA VAL A 87 -19.59 10.64 -21.80
C VAL A 87 -18.81 10.86 -20.50
N ARG A 88 -17.68 11.60 -20.58
CA ARG A 88 -16.81 11.85 -19.42
C ARG A 88 -17.52 12.69 -18.37
N GLY A 89 -17.50 12.21 -17.14
CA GLY A 89 -18.09 12.86 -15.97
C GLY A 89 -19.61 12.75 -15.87
N GLU A 90 -20.31 12.49 -16.94
CA GLU A 90 -21.79 12.35 -16.96
C GLU A 90 -22.21 10.87 -16.92
N GLN A 91 -21.65 10.05 -17.83
CA GLN A 91 -21.96 8.63 -17.94
C GLN A 91 -20.86 7.74 -17.36
N ILE A 92 -19.62 8.15 -17.55
CA ILE A 92 -18.44 7.49 -16.97
C ILE A 92 -17.73 8.50 -16.05
N SER A 93 -17.65 8.19 -14.77
CA SER A 93 -16.88 8.96 -13.79
C SER A 93 -15.70 8.16 -13.28
N MET A 94 -14.66 8.86 -12.81
CA MET A 94 -13.42 8.25 -12.36
C MET A 94 -12.98 8.81 -11.01
N VAL A 95 -12.59 7.89 -10.11
CA VAL A 95 -11.83 8.18 -8.90
C VAL A 95 -10.38 7.87 -9.20
N PHE A 96 -9.53 8.88 -9.13
CA PHE A 96 -8.10 8.78 -9.46
C PHE A 96 -7.30 8.22 -8.29
N GLN A 97 -6.17 7.60 -8.59
CA GLN A 97 -5.24 6.99 -7.65
C GLN A 97 -4.73 7.97 -6.58
N ASP A 98 -4.39 9.20 -6.97
CA ASP A 98 -3.93 10.24 -6.06
C ASP A 98 -4.97 11.36 -5.92
N PRO A 99 -5.67 11.45 -4.77
CA PRO A 99 -6.63 12.51 -4.51
C PRO A 99 -5.97 13.90 -4.39
N MET A 100 -4.64 13.98 -4.20
CA MET A 100 -3.93 15.26 -4.11
C MET A 100 -3.76 15.92 -5.48
N THR A 101 -3.54 15.13 -6.52
CA THR A 101 -3.35 15.62 -7.89
C THR A 101 -4.67 15.82 -8.64
N SER A 102 -5.73 15.09 -8.25
CA SER A 102 -7.04 15.17 -8.89
C SER A 102 -7.89 16.36 -8.41
N GLN A 103 -7.56 16.95 -7.25
CA GLN A 103 -8.29 18.06 -6.67
C GLN A 103 -7.51 19.38 -6.80
N ILE A 104 -8.21 20.46 -7.14
CA ILE A 104 -7.58 21.78 -7.35
C ILE A 104 -7.32 22.46 -5.99
N PRO A 105 -6.07 22.59 -5.54
CA PRO A 105 -5.75 22.99 -4.17
C PRO A 105 -6.13 24.44 -3.83
N VAL A 106 -6.31 25.30 -4.83
CA VAL A 106 -6.65 26.72 -4.69
C VAL A 106 -8.16 27.00 -4.81
N LEU A 107 -8.99 25.97 -5.03
CA LEU A 107 -10.44 26.09 -5.06
C LEU A 107 -11.07 25.36 -3.87
N THR A 108 -12.14 25.94 -3.32
CA THR A 108 -12.97 25.28 -2.30
C THR A 108 -13.73 24.09 -2.90
N TYR A 109 -14.15 23.13 -2.07
CA TYR A 109 -15.00 22.04 -2.55
C TYR A 109 -16.33 22.53 -3.12
N ASP A 110 -16.93 23.57 -2.54
CA ASP A 110 -18.15 24.19 -3.10
C ASP A 110 -17.96 24.59 -4.56
N ARG A 111 -16.84 25.24 -4.87
CA ARG A 111 -16.56 25.65 -6.25
C ARG A 111 -16.32 24.45 -7.16
N GLN A 112 -15.46 23.50 -6.74
CA GLN A 112 -15.13 22.33 -7.54
C GLN A 112 -16.36 21.45 -7.79
N MET A 113 -17.14 21.16 -6.76
CA MET A 113 -18.35 20.32 -6.86
C MET A 113 -19.46 21.00 -7.65
N SER A 114 -19.59 22.31 -7.57
CA SER A 114 -20.54 23.07 -8.40
C SER A 114 -20.13 23.10 -9.87
N ASP A 115 -18.84 23.26 -10.14
CA ASP A 115 -18.31 23.29 -11.51
C ASP A 115 -18.44 21.93 -12.21
N ILE A 116 -18.28 20.80 -11.51
CA ILE A 116 -18.53 19.46 -12.05
C ILE A 116 -19.95 19.33 -12.59
N GLN A 117 -20.93 19.97 -11.96
CA GLN A 117 -22.34 19.95 -12.38
C GLN A 117 -22.63 20.94 -13.53
N TYR A 118 -21.67 21.25 -14.40
CA TYR A 118 -21.81 22.23 -15.48
C TYR A 118 -22.90 21.92 -16.51
N ARG A 119 -23.23 20.65 -16.70
CA ARG A 119 -24.28 20.19 -17.62
C ARG A 119 -25.68 20.27 -17.04
N ARG A 120 -25.83 20.29 -15.72
CA ARG A 120 -27.12 20.47 -15.05
C ARG A 120 -27.48 21.96 -15.04
N LYS A 121 -27.76 22.48 -16.23
CA LYS A 121 -28.07 23.91 -16.45
C LYS A 121 -29.40 24.32 -15.82
N GLU A 122 -30.30 23.38 -15.60
CA GLU A 122 -31.58 23.55 -14.92
C GLU A 122 -31.44 23.83 -13.42
N LEU A 123 -30.32 23.45 -12.80
CA LEU A 123 -30.10 23.66 -11.37
C LEU A 123 -29.48 25.03 -11.10
N SER A 124 -30.03 25.73 -10.10
CA SER A 124 -29.38 26.94 -9.55
C SER A 124 -28.08 26.60 -8.82
N MET A 125 -27.22 27.59 -8.57
CA MET A 125 -26.00 27.38 -7.75
C MET A 125 -26.32 26.89 -6.35
N LYS A 126 -27.47 27.31 -5.78
CA LYS A 126 -27.94 26.84 -4.50
C LYS A 126 -28.29 25.34 -4.53
N ASP A 127 -29.04 24.91 -5.54
CA ASP A 127 -29.45 23.51 -5.72
C ASP A 127 -28.24 22.59 -5.95
N LYS A 128 -27.24 23.08 -6.73
CA LYS A 128 -25.96 22.36 -6.94
C LYS A 128 -25.20 22.17 -5.64
N ARG A 129 -25.12 23.20 -4.80
CA ARG A 129 -24.48 23.13 -3.48
C ARG A 129 -25.24 22.18 -2.55
N GLU A 130 -26.56 22.28 -2.48
CA GLU A 130 -27.37 21.36 -1.65
C GLU A 130 -27.21 19.91 -2.08
N ARG A 131 -27.11 19.65 -3.39
CA ARG A 131 -26.81 18.32 -3.93
C ARG A 131 -25.42 17.84 -3.50
N ALA A 132 -24.40 18.70 -3.63
CA ALA A 132 -23.05 18.39 -3.19
C ALA A 132 -22.99 18.06 -1.70
N ILE A 133 -23.65 18.84 -0.84
CA ILE A 133 -23.75 18.58 0.60
C ILE A 133 -24.40 17.23 0.88
N ARG A 134 -25.52 16.90 0.19
CA ARG A 134 -26.16 15.59 0.36
C ARG A 134 -25.23 14.43 0.01
N ILE A 135 -24.44 14.54 -1.07
CA ILE A 135 -23.49 13.51 -1.46
C ILE A 135 -22.32 13.45 -0.48
N MET A 136 -21.79 14.60 -0.03
CA MET A 136 -20.76 14.62 1.03
C MET A 136 -21.24 13.94 2.32
N HIS A 137 -22.51 14.12 2.68
CA HIS A 137 -23.11 13.42 3.80
C HIS A 137 -23.17 11.91 3.58
N LYS A 138 -23.58 11.46 2.37
CA LYS A 138 -23.65 10.04 1.99
C LYS A 138 -22.28 9.35 2.04
N VAL A 139 -21.23 10.02 1.61
CA VAL A 139 -19.86 9.47 1.69
C VAL A 139 -19.26 9.60 3.11
N GLY A 140 -20.03 10.05 4.09
CA GLY A 140 -19.62 10.11 5.48
C GLY A 140 -18.61 11.21 5.79
N ILE A 141 -18.64 12.35 5.10
CA ILE A 141 -17.86 13.53 5.47
C ILE A 141 -18.62 14.24 6.62
N PRO A 142 -18.00 14.43 7.80
CA PRO A 142 -18.63 15.11 8.91
C PRO A 142 -18.83 16.61 8.62
N ASP A 143 -19.88 17.21 9.17
CA ASP A 143 -20.21 18.64 9.04
C ASP A 143 -20.11 19.17 7.59
N PRO A 144 -20.78 18.53 6.60
CA PRO A 144 -20.55 18.81 5.18
C PRO A 144 -20.92 20.25 4.78
N GLU A 145 -21.84 20.90 5.50
CA GLU A 145 -22.25 22.30 5.33
C GLU A 145 -21.11 23.28 5.52
N ASP A 146 -20.26 23.02 6.52
CA ASP A 146 -19.10 23.86 6.81
C ASP A 146 -17.88 23.43 5.99
N ARG A 147 -17.73 22.13 5.81
CA ARG A 147 -16.55 21.57 5.12
C ARG A 147 -16.55 21.83 3.62
N ILE A 148 -17.71 21.95 3.00
CA ILE A 148 -17.80 22.26 1.58
C ILE A 148 -17.14 23.61 1.23
N LEU A 149 -17.08 24.55 2.19
CA LEU A 149 -16.44 25.86 2.05
C LEU A 149 -14.92 25.81 2.24
N GLN A 150 -14.37 24.67 2.62
CA GLN A 150 -12.93 24.49 2.86
C GLN A 150 -12.17 24.08 1.58
N TYR A 151 -10.85 24.23 1.64
CA TYR A 151 -9.92 23.81 0.60
C TYR A 151 -9.46 22.36 0.81
N PRO A 152 -9.00 21.66 -0.24
CA PRO A 152 -8.52 20.27 -0.12
C PRO A 152 -7.44 20.06 0.95
N HIS A 153 -6.53 21.01 1.14
CA HIS A 153 -5.46 20.92 2.12
C HIS A 153 -5.93 21.00 3.59
N HIS A 154 -7.19 21.33 3.85
CA HIS A 154 -7.79 21.27 5.19
C HIS A 154 -8.34 19.89 5.54
N PHE A 155 -8.47 18.99 4.56
CA PHE A 155 -9.02 17.64 4.73
C PHE A 155 -7.90 16.64 5.05
N SER A 156 -8.23 15.60 5.83
CA SER A 156 -7.37 14.42 5.99
C SER A 156 -7.29 13.63 4.68
N GLY A 157 -6.34 12.69 4.57
CA GLY A 157 -6.21 11.82 3.38
C GLY A 157 -7.50 11.08 3.09
N GLY A 158 -8.10 10.44 4.09
CA GLY A 158 -9.37 9.72 3.94
C GLY A 158 -10.55 10.64 3.59
N MET A 159 -10.62 11.84 4.17
CA MET A 159 -11.66 12.82 3.79
C MET A 159 -11.49 13.28 2.34
N ARG A 160 -10.25 13.48 1.85
CA ARG A 160 -10.00 13.84 0.45
C ARG A 160 -10.43 12.72 -0.49
N GLN A 161 -10.15 11.46 -0.13
CA GLN A 161 -10.59 10.31 -0.91
C GLN A 161 -12.12 10.23 -0.98
N ARG A 162 -12.81 10.38 0.15
CA ARG A 162 -14.28 10.46 0.21
C ARG A 162 -14.83 11.62 -0.60
N ALA A 163 -14.18 12.79 -0.56
CA ALA A 163 -14.55 13.92 -1.38
C ALA A 163 -14.36 13.64 -2.89
N GLY A 164 -13.28 12.94 -3.27
CA GLY A 164 -13.07 12.46 -4.64
C GLY A 164 -14.17 11.52 -5.11
N ILE A 165 -14.59 10.57 -4.27
CA ILE A 165 -15.72 9.68 -4.54
C ILE A 165 -17.03 10.50 -4.65
N ALA A 166 -17.27 11.45 -3.74
CA ALA A 166 -18.42 12.35 -3.80
C ALA A 166 -18.47 13.12 -5.14
N MET A 167 -17.33 13.67 -5.55
CA MET A 167 -17.21 14.39 -6.83
C MET A 167 -17.52 13.49 -8.03
N ALA A 168 -17.06 12.24 -8.02
CA ALA A 168 -17.33 11.28 -9.09
C ALA A 168 -18.82 10.88 -9.18
N LEU A 169 -19.55 10.93 -8.06
CA LEU A 169 -20.98 10.56 -7.98
C LEU A 169 -21.94 11.71 -8.30
N LEU A 170 -21.47 12.96 -8.35
CA LEU A 170 -22.34 14.13 -8.53
C LEU A 170 -23.20 14.10 -9.79
N MET A 171 -22.80 13.37 -10.80
CA MET A 171 -23.52 13.29 -12.08
C MET A 171 -24.34 12.01 -12.25
N ASP A 172 -24.40 11.14 -11.24
CA ASP A 172 -25.05 9.81 -11.26
C ASP A 172 -24.58 8.94 -12.44
N PRO A 173 -23.28 8.60 -12.51
CA PRO A 173 -22.70 7.91 -13.64
C PRO A 173 -23.23 6.48 -13.77
N LEU A 174 -23.34 5.97 -15.00
CA LEU A 174 -23.64 4.57 -15.29
C LEU A 174 -22.47 3.65 -14.98
N LEU A 175 -21.22 4.16 -15.18
CA LEU A 175 -19.97 3.46 -14.86
C LEU A 175 -19.10 4.31 -13.96
N LEU A 176 -18.79 3.79 -12.79
CA LEU A 176 -17.79 4.36 -11.90
C LEU A 176 -16.47 3.58 -12.03
N ILE A 177 -15.40 4.24 -12.40
CA ILE A 177 -14.06 3.66 -12.45
C ILE A 177 -13.29 4.12 -11.22
N ALA A 178 -12.75 3.18 -10.44
CA ALA A 178 -11.93 3.46 -9.28
C ALA A 178 -10.51 2.90 -9.51
N ASP A 179 -9.57 3.81 -9.79
CA ASP A 179 -8.16 3.45 -10.00
C ASP A 179 -7.42 3.52 -8.66
N GLU A 180 -7.15 2.37 -8.09
CA GLU A 180 -6.51 2.19 -6.79
C GLU A 180 -7.14 3.06 -5.66
N PRO A 181 -8.44 2.91 -5.39
CA PRO A 181 -9.18 3.85 -4.52
C PRO A 181 -8.75 3.84 -3.06
N THR A 182 -7.95 2.88 -2.62
CA THR A 182 -7.49 2.73 -1.23
C THR A 182 -5.98 2.87 -1.06
N THR A 183 -5.24 3.14 -2.14
CA THR A 183 -3.78 3.33 -2.07
C THR A 183 -3.42 4.47 -1.12
N ALA A 184 -2.42 4.27 -0.29
CA ALA A 184 -1.96 5.18 0.75
C ALA A 184 -2.98 5.47 1.89
N LEU A 185 -4.06 4.69 1.99
CA LEU A 185 -4.94 4.70 3.16
C LEU A 185 -4.49 3.65 4.18
N ASP A 186 -4.73 3.95 5.45
CA ASP A 186 -4.58 2.95 6.50
C ASP A 186 -5.73 1.92 6.48
N VAL A 187 -5.53 0.78 7.14
CA VAL A 187 -6.44 -0.37 7.13
C VAL A 187 -7.87 0.01 7.52
N THR A 188 -8.04 0.95 8.45
CA THR A 188 -9.35 1.36 8.93
C THR A 188 -10.09 2.24 7.93
N LEU A 189 -9.39 3.17 7.28
CA LEU A 189 -9.94 4.00 6.21
C LEU A 189 -10.22 3.17 4.96
N GLU A 190 -9.35 2.22 4.63
CA GLU A 190 -9.58 1.27 3.53
C GLU A 190 -10.89 0.51 3.72
N ALA A 191 -11.13 -0.08 4.91
CA ALA A 191 -12.36 -0.79 5.22
C ALA A 191 -13.61 0.10 5.07
N GLN A 192 -13.53 1.36 5.49
CA GLN A 192 -14.62 2.33 5.36
C GLN A 192 -14.90 2.69 3.89
N ILE A 193 -13.87 2.82 3.04
CA ILE A 193 -14.06 3.10 1.60
C ILE A 193 -14.65 1.89 0.88
N ILE A 194 -14.25 0.67 1.21
CA ILE A 194 -14.83 -0.55 0.64
C ILE A 194 -16.31 -0.65 0.97
N HIS A 195 -16.66 -0.44 2.24
CA HIS A 195 -18.06 -0.44 2.66
C HIS A 195 -18.88 0.64 1.94
N LEU A 196 -18.33 1.85 1.81
CA LEU A 196 -18.96 2.93 1.06
C LEU A 196 -19.22 2.53 -0.40
N ILE A 197 -18.25 1.90 -1.09
CA ILE A 197 -18.43 1.44 -2.48
C ILE A 197 -19.54 0.38 -2.57
N GLN A 198 -19.63 -0.53 -1.59
CA GLN A 198 -20.69 -1.54 -1.53
C GLN A 198 -22.09 -0.93 -1.31
N GLU A 199 -22.20 0.05 -0.42
CA GLU A 199 -23.46 0.79 -0.19
C GLU A 199 -23.89 1.56 -1.43
N LEU A 200 -22.97 2.25 -2.08
CA LEU A 200 -23.22 3.00 -3.32
C LEU A 200 -23.67 2.09 -4.45
N ARG A 201 -23.06 0.90 -4.58
CA ARG A 201 -23.53 -0.11 -5.56
C ARG A 201 -24.98 -0.49 -5.30
N ALA A 202 -25.34 -0.80 -4.05
CA ALA A 202 -26.68 -1.24 -3.69
C ALA A 202 -27.72 -0.14 -3.87
N GLU A 203 -27.37 1.13 -3.64
CA GLU A 203 -28.28 2.27 -3.73
C GLU A 203 -28.51 2.76 -5.18
N PHE A 204 -27.45 2.77 -5.99
CA PHE A 204 -27.49 3.37 -7.34
C PHE A 204 -27.54 2.35 -8.48
N ASP A 205 -27.56 1.03 -8.19
CA ASP A 205 -27.40 -0.05 -9.18
C ASP A 205 -26.19 0.22 -10.13
N ALA A 206 -25.14 0.81 -9.57
CA ALA A 206 -24.01 1.29 -10.32
C ALA A 206 -23.13 0.13 -10.82
N THR A 207 -22.69 0.21 -12.06
CA THR A 207 -21.61 -0.63 -12.57
C THR A 207 -20.28 -0.04 -12.15
N ILE A 208 -19.40 -0.84 -11.57
CA ILE A 208 -18.13 -0.35 -11.03
C ILE A 208 -16.97 -1.14 -11.63
N MET A 209 -15.91 -0.46 -12.03
CA MET A 209 -14.63 -1.05 -12.41
C MET A 209 -13.58 -0.61 -11.39
N VAL A 210 -12.93 -1.57 -10.73
CA VAL A 210 -11.91 -1.32 -9.71
C VAL A 210 -10.57 -1.83 -10.19
N VAL A 211 -9.56 -0.98 -10.23
CA VAL A 211 -8.16 -1.38 -10.41
C VAL A 211 -7.50 -1.40 -9.05
N SER A 212 -6.86 -2.51 -8.71
CA SER A 212 -6.11 -2.62 -7.46
C SER A 212 -5.01 -3.68 -7.55
N HIS A 213 -3.96 -3.48 -6.78
CA HIS A 213 -2.95 -4.51 -6.50
C HIS A 213 -3.23 -5.25 -5.17
N ASN A 214 -4.22 -4.82 -4.39
CA ASN A 214 -4.64 -5.45 -3.13
C ASN A 214 -5.66 -6.56 -3.42
N LEU A 215 -5.20 -7.83 -3.35
CA LEU A 215 -6.04 -9.01 -3.62
C LEU A 215 -7.15 -9.19 -2.58
N GLY A 216 -6.93 -8.82 -1.34
CA GLY A 216 -7.94 -8.87 -0.29
C GLY A 216 -9.12 -7.92 -0.58
N LEU A 217 -8.84 -6.70 -1.07
CA LEU A 217 -9.86 -5.76 -1.54
C LEU A 217 -10.67 -6.36 -2.69
N ILE A 218 -10.00 -6.95 -3.67
CA ILE A 218 -10.66 -7.56 -4.84
C ILE A 218 -11.53 -8.74 -4.42
N ALA A 219 -11.05 -9.59 -3.50
CA ALA A 219 -11.81 -10.72 -2.98
C ALA A 219 -13.10 -10.29 -2.27
N GLU A 220 -13.06 -9.18 -1.55
CA GLU A 220 -14.19 -8.67 -0.77
C GLU A 220 -15.21 -7.90 -1.61
N LEU A 221 -14.75 -7.17 -2.64
CA LEU A 221 -15.57 -6.18 -3.35
C LEU A 221 -16.11 -6.68 -4.68
N CYS A 222 -15.33 -7.48 -5.44
CA CYS A 222 -15.61 -7.75 -6.83
C CYS A 222 -16.49 -8.98 -7.05
N ASP A 223 -17.30 -8.96 -8.14
CA ASP A 223 -18.04 -10.12 -8.64
C ASP A 223 -17.20 -10.91 -9.64
N GLN A 224 -16.46 -10.20 -10.49
CA GLN A 224 -15.59 -10.74 -11.55
C GLN A 224 -14.24 -10.08 -11.51
N VAL A 225 -13.23 -10.78 -11.99
CA VAL A 225 -11.83 -10.31 -11.96
C VAL A 225 -11.16 -10.60 -13.31
N VAL A 226 -10.38 -9.63 -13.78
CA VAL A 226 -9.46 -9.72 -14.92
C VAL A 226 -8.04 -9.70 -14.35
N VAL A 227 -7.23 -10.68 -14.69
CA VAL A 227 -5.81 -10.72 -14.36
C VAL A 227 -5.00 -10.29 -15.58
N MET A 228 -4.23 -9.21 -15.41
CA MET A 228 -3.37 -8.66 -16.46
C MET A 228 -1.90 -8.90 -16.15
N TYR A 229 -1.14 -9.29 -17.16
CA TYR A 229 0.31 -9.42 -17.08
C TYR A 229 0.95 -8.81 -18.33
N ALA A 230 1.87 -7.88 -18.12
CA ALA A 230 2.67 -7.27 -19.20
C ALA A 230 1.86 -6.88 -20.44
N GLY A 231 0.70 -6.23 -20.26
CA GLY A 231 -0.16 -5.73 -21.35
C GLY A 231 -1.12 -6.73 -21.97
N GLU A 232 -1.28 -7.91 -21.42
CA GLU A 232 -2.25 -8.92 -21.87
C GLU A 232 -3.18 -9.37 -20.75
N VAL A 233 -4.40 -9.81 -21.10
CA VAL A 233 -5.32 -10.50 -20.19
C VAL A 233 -4.95 -11.98 -20.18
N VAL A 234 -4.45 -12.47 -19.05
CA VAL A 234 -4.02 -13.87 -18.90
C VAL A 234 -5.10 -14.76 -18.32
N GLU A 235 -5.97 -14.21 -17.48
CA GLU A 235 -7.10 -14.94 -16.90
C GLU A 235 -8.27 -14.00 -16.59
N TYR A 236 -9.51 -14.49 -16.74
CA TYR A 236 -10.74 -13.78 -16.47
C TYR A 236 -11.79 -14.76 -15.91
N GLY A 237 -12.51 -14.36 -14.88
CA GLY A 237 -13.54 -15.21 -14.30
C GLY A 237 -14.25 -14.58 -13.11
N SER A 238 -15.12 -15.36 -12.44
CA SER A 238 -15.68 -14.95 -11.15
C SER A 238 -14.58 -14.85 -10.10
N VAL A 239 -14.78 -14.00 -9.09
CA VAL A 239 -13.83 -13.88 -7.99
C VAL A 239 -13.59 -15.25 -7.32
N SER A 240 -14.61 -16.09 -7.17
CA SER A 240 -14.47 -17.44 -6.60
C SER A 240 -13.58 -18.34 -7.45
N ASN A 241 -13.75 -18.35 -8.78
CA ASN A 241 -12.92 -19.14 -9.68
C ASN A 241 -11.44 -18.76 -9.54
N LEU A 242 -11.13 -17.46 -9.62
CA LEU A 242 -9.74 -17.01 -9.58
C LEU A 242 -9.06 -17.25 -8.22
N PHE A 243 -9.80 -17.16 -7.13
CA PHE A 243 -9.20 -17.32 -5.80
C PHE A 243 -9.09 -18.77 -5.34
N TYR A 244 -10.00 -19.65 -5.78
CA TYR A 244 -9.98 -21.07 -5.37
C TYR A 244 -9.47 -22.01 -6.45
N GLU A 245 -9.68 -21.68 -7.72
CA GLU A 245 -9.33 -22.52 -8.87
C GLU A 245 -8.58 -21.72 -9.95
N PRO A 246 -7.48 -21.00 -9.60
CA PRO A 246 -6.72 -20.23 -10.57
C PRO A 246 -6.11 -21.15 -11.63
N ALA A 247 -6.39 -20.88 -12.90
CA ALA A 247 -5.99 -21.73 -14.01
C ALA A 247 -4.64 -21.33 -14.62
N HIS A 248 -4.29 -20.04 -14.59
CA HIS A 248 -3.03 -19.55 -15.14
C HIS A 248 -1.92 -19.58 -14.08
N PRO A 249 -0.69 -20.08 -14.39
CA PRO A 249 0.42 -20.11 -13.43
C PRO A 249 0.79 -18.74 -12.83
N TYR A 250 0.62 -17.65 -13.58
CA TYR A 250 0.83 -16.30 -13.06
C TYR A 250 -0.19 -15.94 -11.96
N THR A 251 -1.48 -16.26 -12.17
CA THR A 251 -2.52 -16.02 -11.15
C THR A 251 -2.23 -16.80 -9.88
N GLN A 252 -1.82 -18.08 -10.02
CA GLN A 252 -1.41 -18.91 -8.88
C GLN A 252 -0.23 -18.28 -8.12
N ALA A 253 0.80 -17.85 -8.86
CA ALA A 253 1.98 -17.22 -8.27
C ALA A 253 1.62 -15.89 -7.58
N LEU A 254 0.80 -15.04 -8.21
CA LEU A 254 0.34 -13.76 -7.68
C LEU A 254 -0.42 -13.93 -6.37
N LEU A 255 -1.34 -14.90 -6.31
CA LEU A 255 -2.10 -15.23 -5.10
C LEU A 255 -1.21 -15.77 -3.98
N ASN A 256 -0.19 -16.58 -4.32
CA ASN A 256 0.73 -17.15 -3.35
C ASN A 256 1.72 -16.11 -2.77
N CYS A 257 1.98 -15.03 -3.49
CA CYS A 257 2.82 -13.93 -3.00
C CYS A 257 2.14 -13.05 -1.94
N ASP A 258 0.81 -13.16 -1.77
CA ASP A 258 0.08 -12.32 -0.82
C ASP A 258 0.35 -12.75 0.64
N PRO A 259 1.01 -11.89 1.45
CA PRO A 259 1.32 -12.23 2.85
C PRO A 259 0.06 -12.50 3.69
N ALA A 260 -1.09 -11.94 3.32
CA ALA A 260 -2.35 -12.13 4.05
C ALA A 260 -2.92 -13.56 3.88
N ARG A 261 -2.55 -14.31 2.83
CA ARG A 261 -2.91 -15.74 2.65
C ARG A 261 -2.12 -16.68 3.53
N THR A 262 -0.90 -16.32 3.90
CA THR A 262 0.00 -17.20 4.64
C THR A 262 -0.37 -17.18 6.12
N GLN A 263 -0.92 -18.27 6.62
CA GLN A 263 -1.32 -18.40 8.04
C GLN A 263 -0.13 -18.60 8.98
N THR A 264 0.92 -19.23 8.49
CA THR A 264 2.15 -19.52 9.26
C THR A 264 3.24 -18.53 8.91
N LYS A 265 3.94 -18.03 9.94
CA LYS A 265 5.08 -17.13 9.74
C LYS A 265 6.21 -17.89 9.04
N THR A 266 6.49 -17.51 7.80
CA THR A 266 7.62 -18.01 7.02
C THR A 266 8.73 -16.99 7.00
N ARG A 267 9.97 -17.43 7.02
CA ARG A 267 11.13 -16.53 7.01
C ARG A 267 11.24 -15.74 5.72
N TYR A 268 10.94 -16.39 4.61
CA TYR A 268 10.95 -15.79 3.28
C TYR A 268 9.55 -15.85 2.68
N LEU A 269 9.13 -14.75 2.10
CA LEU A 269 7.86 -14.65 1.40
C LEU A 269 8.00 -15.25 -0.01
N PRO A 270 6.97 -15.94 -0.51
CA PRO A 270 6.93 -16.33 -1.92
C PRO A 270 7.01 -15.09 -2.82
N VAL A 271 7.76 -15.18 -3.91
CA VAL A 271 7.92 -14.12 -4.90
C VAL A 271 7.85 -14.71 -6.31
N ILE A 272 7.48 -13.90 -7.29
CA ILE A 272 7.53 -14.28 -8.70
C ILE A 272 8.94 -13.94 -9.21
N PRO A 273 9.78 -14.94 -9.54
CA PRO A 273 11.17 -14.70 -9.88
C PRO A 273 11.32 -13.95 -11.23
N GLY A 274 12.37 -13.14 -11.35
CA GLY A 274 12.73 -12.43 -12.57
C GLY A 274 11.94 -11.15 -12.82
N ASP A 275 12.35 -10.42 -13.84
CA ASP A 275 11.75 -9.12 -14.21
C ASP A 275 10.59 -9.28 -15.20
N VAL A 276 9.71 -8.26 -15.22
CA VAL A 276 8.67 -8.14 -16.26
C VAL A 276 9.37 -7.98 -17.63
N PRO A 277 8.88 -8.64 -18.69
CA PRO A 277 9.53 -8.56 -20.02
C PRO A 277 9.57 -7.13 -20.56
N ASP A 278 10.63 -6.82 -21.33
CA ASP A 278 10.73 -5.55 -22.03
C ASP A 278 9.67 -5.47 -23.14
N LEU A 279 8.76 -4.51 -23.00
CA LEU A 279 7.66 -4.31 -23.95
C LEU A 279 8.06 -3.55 -25.22
N HIS A 280 9.34 -3.18 -25.38
CA HIS A 280 9.89 -2.72 -26.65
C HIS A 280 10.17 -3.89 -27.62
N VAL A 281 10.48 -5.07 -27.06
CA VAL A 281 10.76 -6.29 -27.83
C VAL A 281 9.85 -7.40 -27.32
N LEU A 282 8.75 -7.62 -28.02
CA LEU A 282 7.75 -8.61 -27.63
C LEU A 282 8.26 -10.03 -27.80
N PRO A 283 8.05 -10.93 -26.81
CA PRO A 283 8.34 -12.35 -27.00
C PRO A 283 7.39 -12.96 -28.03
N THR A 284 7.87 -13.94 -28.79
CA THR A 284 7.08 -14.65 -29.82
C THR A 284 6.09 -15.66 -29.22
N GLY A 285 6.33 -16.11 -27.99
CA GLY A 285 5.53 -17.11 -27.27
C GLY A 285 4.66 -16.51 -26.17
N CYS A 286 4.43 -17.31 -25.14
CA CYS A 286 3.69 -16.89 -23.95
C CYS A 286 4.43 -15.74 -23.26
N ILE A 287 3.71 -14.65 -22.98
CA ILE A 287 4.29 -13.45 -22.35
C ILE A 287 4.87 -13.73 -20.94
N PHE A 288 4.36 -14.73 -20.22
CA PHE A 288 4.83 -15.13 -18.91
C PHE A 288 5.93 -16.21 -18.94
N ALA A 289 6.30 -16.74 -20.12
CA ALA A 289 7.19 -17.90 -20.22
C ALA A 289 8.52 -17.74 -19.46
N ALA A 290 9.13 -16.56 -19.48
CA ALA A 290 10.42 -16.29 -18.81
C ALA A 290 10.37 -16.44 -17.27
N ARG A 291 9.19 -16.27 -16.65
CA ARG A 291 8.99 -16.32 -15.20
C ARG A 291 8.10 -17.49 -14.75
N CYS A 292 7.65 -18.31 -15.71
CA CYS A 292 6.73 -19.41 -15.43
C CYS A 292 7.49 -20.62 -14.88
N SER A 293 7.12 -21.08 -13.68
CA SER A 293 7.66 -22.31 -13.07
C SER A 293 7.27 -23.59 -13.82
N GLN A 294 6.25 -23.52 -14.69
CA GLN A 294 5.70 -24.62 -15.47
C GLN A 294 5.91 -24.42 -16.98
N VAL A 295 6.96 -23.66 -17.37
CA VAL A 295 7.25 -23.35 -18.76
C VAL A 295 7.56 -24.62 -19.58
N MET A 296 6.97 -24.71 -20.79
CA MET A 296 7.23 -25.75 -21.79
C MET A 296 7.92 -25.14 -23.02
N GLU A 297 8.54 -25.95 -23.89
CA GLU A 297 9.19 -25.47 -25.12
C GLU A 297 8.20 -24.70 -26.02
N GLN A 298 6.95 -25.17 -26.11
CA GLN A 298 5.89 -24.50 -26.87
C GLN A 298 5.63 -23.08 -26.35
N CYS A 299 5.73 -22.85 -25.04
CA CYS A 299 5.54 -21.53 -24.44
C CYS A 299 6.56 -20.49 -24.93
N LYS A 300 7.73 -20.92 -25.40
CA LYS A 300 8.79 -20.02 -25.88
C LYS A 300 8.56 -19.55 -27.32
N THR A 301 7.77 -20.31 -28.11
CA THR A 301 7.64 -20.10 -29.53
C THR A 301 6.26 -19.71 -30.03
N THR A 302 5.21 -20.05 -29.26
CA THR A 302 3.80 -19.85 -29.63
C THR A 302 3.02 -19.22 -28.49
N SER A 303 2.24 -18.20 -28.79
CA SER A 303 1.32 -17.59 -27.82
C SER A 303 0.14 -18.54 -27.53
N PRO A 304 -0.27 -18.72 -26.25
CA PRO A 304 -1.36 -19.59 -25.89
C PRO A 304 -2.71 -19.04 -26.38
N ALA A 305 -3.59 -19.93 -26.84
CA ALA A 305 -4.97 -19.58 -27.14
C ALA A 305 -5.77 -19.33 -25.83
N LYS A 306 -6.83 -18.54 -25.93
CA LYS A 306 -7.81 -18.36 -24.84
C LYS A 306 -8.67 -19.62 -24.73
N VAL A 307 -8.61 -20.30 -23.59
CA VAL A 307 -9.40 -21.52 -23.31
C VAL A 307 -10.49 -21.19 -22.31
N GLN A 308 -11.73 -21.53 -22.65
CA GLN A 308 -12.88 -21.42 -21.74
C GLN A 308 -12.97 -22.70 -20.91
N LEU A 309 -13.06 -22.55 -19.59
CA LEU A 309 -13.11 -23.65 -18.63
C LEU A 309 -14.56 -23.97 -18.25
N ASP A 310 -14.90 -25.28 -18.26
CA ASP A 310 -16.14 -25.88 -17.73
C ASP A 310 -17.46 -25.17 -18.03
N GLY A 311 -17.64 -24.62 -19.24
CA GLY A 311 -18.87 -23.94 -19.64
C GLY A 311 -19.21 -22.68 -18.84
N SER A 312 -18.33 -22.27 -17.92
CA SER A 312 -18.41 -21.04 -17.12
C SER A 312 -17.83 -19.84 -17.90
N GLN A 313 -18.00 -18.63 -17.35
CA GLN A 313 -17.31 -17.44 -17.89
C GLN A 313 -15.82 -17.38 -17.47
N HIS A 314 -15.24 -18.49 -17.03
CA HIS A 314 -13.83 -18.59 -16.66
C HIS A 314 -12.99 -18.87 -17.91
N VAL A 315 -12.05 -17.99 -18.22
CA VAL A 315 -11.19 -18.04 -19.41
C VAL A 315 -9.74 -17.82 -18.99
N ALA A 316 -8.83 -18.64 -19.50
CA ALA A 316 -7.40 -18.44 -19.28
C ALA A 316 -6.58 -18.70 -20.55
N SER A 317 -5.46 -17.99 -20.67
CA SER A 317 -4.54 -18.07 -21.81
C SER A 317 -3.29 -18.85 -21.40
N CYS A 318 -3.36 -20.20 -21.40
CA CYS A 318 -2.23 -21.06 -21.01
C CYS A 318 -2.22 -22.37 -21.79
N HIS A 319 -1.05 -22.78 -22.29
CA HIS A 319 -0.90 -24.06 -23.00
C HIS A 319 -1.18 -25.29 -22.14
N LEU A 320 -1.04 -25.20 -20.82
CA LEU A 320 -1.39 -26.30 -19.90
C LEU A 320 -2.87 -26.68 -19.94
N LEU A 321 -3.71 -25.78 -20.47
CA LEU A 321 -5.15 -25.97 -20.60
C LEU A 321 -5.55 -26.50 -21.97
N ASP A 322 -4.60 -26.72 -22.90
CA ASP A 322 -4.86 -27.28 -24.23
C ASP A 322 -5.35 -28.73 -24.10
N PRO A 323 -6.58 -29.04 -24.59
CA PRO A 323 -7.13 -30.38 -24.53
C PRO A 323 -6.27 -31.45 -25.21
N GLY A 324 -5.50 -31.04 -26.24
CA GLY A 324 -4.57 -31.94 -26.94
C GLY A 324 -3.40 -32.39 -26.07
N LEU A 325 -2.89 -31.54 -25.20
CA LEU A 325 -1.79 -31.85 -24.29
C LEU A 325 -2.25 -32.66 -23.06
N GLN A 326 -3.46 -32.40 -22.59
CA GLN A 326 -4.04 -33.18 -21.49
C GLN A 326 -4.30 -34.65 -21.86
N ALA A 327 -4.64 -34.90 -23.16
CA ALA A 327 -4.87 -36.24 -23.66
C ALA A 327 -3.58 -37.07 -23.86
N SER A 328 -2.43 -36.41 -24.06
CA SER A 328 -1.12 -37.08 -24.28
C SER A 328 -0.41 -37.52 -22.99
N GLY A 329 -0.91 -37.16 -21.81
CA GLY A 329 -0.30 -37.51 -20.53
C GLY A 329 1.02 -36.80 -20.20
N ASP A 330 1.46 -35.90 -21.08
CA ASP A 330 2.67 -35.07 -20.93
C ASP A 330 2.48 -33.84 -20.06
N SER A 331 1.37 -33.74 -19.35
CA SER A 331 1.18 -32.69 -18.35
C SER A 331 2.26 -32.82 -17.28
N PRO A 332 3.06 -31.80 -17.01
CA PRO A 332 3.98 -31.83 -15.88
C PRO A 332 3.16 -32.08 -14.62
N LYS A 333 3.31 -33.28 -14.03
CA LYS A 333 2.67 -33.64 -12.77
C LYS A 333 2.98 -32.54 -11.78
N ASN A 334 1.92 -31.88 -11.28
CA ASN A 334 1.93 -30.95 -10.16
C ASN A 334 3.34 -30.68 -9.60
N ALA A 335 4.12 -29.89 -10.27
CA ALA A 335 5.26 -29.26 -9.64
C ALA A 335 4.62 -28.25 -8.68
N SER A 336 4.41 -28.69 -7.44
CA SER A 336 4.27 -27.76 -6.32
C SER A 336 5.32 -26.68 -6.57
N PRO A 337 5.03 -25.39 -6.38
CA PRO A 337 6.02 -24.34 -6.52
C PRO A 337 7.12 -24.58 -5.47
N GLN A 338 8.02 -25.51 -5.80
CA GLN A 338 9.24 -25.80 -5.09
C GLN A 338 10.35 -24.91 -5.68
N GLY A 339 10.27 -23.62 -5.43
CA GLY A 339 11.43 -23.02 -4.85
C GLY A 339 11.47 -23.58 -3.43
N ASP A 340 12.54 -24.23 -3.09
CA ASP A 340 12.79 -24.87 -1.81
C ASP A 340 12.81 -23.80 -0.69
N VAL A 341 11.62 -23.22 -0.41
CA VAL A 341 11.36 -22.43 0.78
C VAL A 341 11.08 -23.48 1.86
N SER A 342 12.12 -24.28 2.15
CA SER A 342 12.11 -25.12 3.34
C SER A 342 11.79 -24.19 4.50
N GLY A 343 10.67 -24.46 5.17
CA GLY A 343 10.15 -23.69 6.28
C GLY A 343 11.12 -23.67 7.48
N LYS A 344 12.27 -23.05 7.31
CA LYS A 344 13.13 -22.65 8.41
C LYS A 344 12.42 -21.50 9.10
N VAL A 345 11.70 -21.82 10.15
CA VAL A 345 11.25 -20.85 11.14
C VAL A 345 12.47 -20.06 11.58
N ARG A 346 12.40 -18.75 11.51
CA ARG A 346 13.48 -17.87 12.00
C ARG A 346 13.77 -18.18 13.45
N PRO A 347 15.02 -18.46 13.84
CA PRO A 347 15.35 -18.55 15.26
C PRO A 347 15.08 -17.16 15.87
N LYS A 348 14.18 -17.08 16.85
CA LYS A 348 13.95 -15.84 17.61
C LYS A 348 15.29 -15.44 18.26
N PRO A 349 15.64 -14.14 18.27
CA PRO A 349 16.78 -13.68 19.03
C PRO A 349 16.68 -14.21 20.46
N SER A 350 17.79 -14.66 21.03
CA SER A 350 17.79 -15.16 22.41
C SER A 350 17.35 -14.04 23.34
N VAL A 351 16.60 -14.36 24.39
CA VAL A 351 16.17 -13.39 25.41
C VAL A 351 17.38 -12.69 26.08
N GLU A 352 18.57 -13.32 25.98
CA GLU A 352 19.85 -12.84 26.52
C GLU A 352 20.62 -11.90 25.56
N SER A 353 20.10 -11.59 24.31
CA SER A 353 20.79 -10.64 23.43
C SER A 353 20.77 -9.22 24.02
N GLU A 354 21.91 -8.53 23.91
CA GLU A 354 22.09 -7.17 24.44
C GLU A 354 21.08 -6.18 23.83
N GLU A 355 20.60 -5.24 24.65
CA GLU A 355 19.79 -4.13 24.17
C GLU A 355 20.66 -3.18 23.35
N LEU A 356 20.40 -3.11 22.04
CA LEU A 356 21.11 -2.19 21.13
C LEU A 356 20.55 -0.76 21.20
N LEU A 357 19.21 -0.65 21.28
CA LEU A 357 18.51 0.62 21.36
C LEU A 357 17.50 0.57 22.49
N LYS A 358 17.52 1.61 23.33
CA LYS A 358 16.54 1.83 24.39
C LYS A 358 15.99 3.25 24.30
N VAL A 359 14.69 3.38 24.28
CA VAL A 359 13.97 4.65 24.30
C VAL A 359 13.13 4.70 25.57
N GLU A 360 13.24 5.75 26.36
CA GLU A 360 12.55 5.92 27.65
C GLU A 360 11.80 7.25 27.67
N ASP A 361 10.51 7.20 27.90
CA ASP A 361 9.58 8.33 28.11
C ASP A 361 9.78 9.48 27.10
N LEU A 362 10.03 9.10 25.84
CA LEU A 362 10.35 10.05 24.77
C LEU A 362 9.12 10.88 24.40
N CYS A 363 9.28 12.20 24.47
CA CYS A 363 8.26 13.16 24.04
C CYS A 363 8.79 14.05 22.91
N VAL A 364 7.95 14.23 21.87
CA VAL A 364 8.26 15.13 20.75
C VAL A 364 7.11 16.09 20.52
N ARG A 365 7.43 17.38 20.57
CA ARG A 365 6.47 18.47 20.45
C ARG A 365 6.84 19.42 19.33
N PHE A 366 5.83 19.80 18.53
CA PHE A 366 5.98 20.79 17.46
C PHE A 366 5.23 22.07 17.77
N GLN A 367 5.84 23.22 17.48
CA GLN A 367 5.17 24.50 17.51
C GLN A 367 4.42 24.69 16.19
N THR A 368 3.08 24.74 16.24
CA THR A 368 2.22 24.87 15.05
C THR A 368 1.77 26.29 14.79
N ASN A 369 1.62 27.11 15.83
CA ASN A 369 1.14 28.48 15.73
C ASN A 369 1.99 29.46 16.53
N SER A 370 2.10 30.70 16.03
CA SER A 370 2.62 31.79 16.86
C SER A 370 1.61 32.13 17.97
N TRP A 371 2.07 32.72 19.06
CA TRP A 371 1.22 33.12 20.20
C TRP A 371 0.01 33.94 19.81
N ILE A 372 0.18 34.89 18.88
CA ILE A 372 -0.88 35.77 18.38
C ILE A 372 -1.94 34.99 17.61
N ARG A 373 -1.50 34.12 16.65
CA ARG A 373 -2.41 33.27 15.86
C ARG A 373 -3.15 32.26 16.70
N SER A 374 -2.51 31.68 17.70
CA SER A 374 -3.13 30.73 18.62
C SER A 374 -4.30 31.37 19.37
N LYS A 375 -4.16 32.62 19.86
CA LYS A 375 -5.25 33.33 20.53
C LYS A 375 -6.38 33.72 19.58
N ILE A 376 -6.07 34.21 18.37
CA ILE A 376 -7.08 34.66 17.41
C ILE A 376 -7.87 33.46 16.85
N GLN A 377 -7.20 32.37 16.50
CA GLN A 377 -7.81 31.20 15.85
C GLN A 377 -8.30 30.13 16.84
N LYS A 378 -8.10 30.33 18.16
CA LYS A 378 -8.40 29.36 19.23
C LYS A 378 -7.78 27.95 18.94
N ARG A 379 -6.60 27.91 18.28
CA ARG A 379 -5.87 26.68 17.99
C ARG A 379 -4.70 26.52 18.94
N PRO A 380 -4.32 25.29 19.32
CA PRO A 380 -3.19 25.07 20.23
C PRO A 380 -1.89 25.59 19.60
N ARG A 381 -1.03 26.15 20.46
CA ARG A 381 0.29 26.63 20.06
C ARG A 381 1.24 25.49 19.75
N PHE A 382 1.10 24.41 20.49
CA PHE A 382 1.93 23.22 20.40
C PHE A 382 1.10 21.98 20.13
N VAL A 383 1.68 21.02 19.47
CA VAL A 383 1.09 19.70 19.19
C VAL A 383 2.12 18.64 19.60
N ASP A 384 1.69 17.76 20.50
CA ASP A 384 2.50 16.62 20.93
C ASP A 384 2.35 15.49 19.91
N ALA A 385 3.42 15.22 19.15
CA ALA A 385 3.44 14.17 18.15
C ALA A 385 3.81 12.80 18.72
N VAL A 386 4.65 12.78 19.76
CA VAL A 386 5.02 11.58 20.51
C VAL A 386 4.91 11.92 22.00
N ILE A 387 4.35 11.01 22.79
CA ILE A 387 4.14 11.20 24.24
C ILE A 387 4.53 9.92 24.96
N ASP A 388 5.44 10.05 25.92
CA ASP A 388 5.87 9.01 26.86
C ASP A 388 6.14 7.67 26.13
N ALA A 389 6.81 7.72 24.97
CA ALA A 389 7.09 6.52 24.20
C ALA A 389 8.31 5.81 24.78
N SER A 390 8.12 4.56 25.21
CA SER A 390 9.19 3.70 25.72
C SER A 390 9.21 2.38 24.94
N LEU A 391 10.35 2.04 24.35
CA LEU A 391 10.57 0.81 23.62
C LEU A 391 12.04 0.41 23.63
N SER A 392 12.31 -0.87 23.39
CA SER A 392 13.66 -1.40 23.23
C SER A 392 13.80 -2.24 21.98
N LEU A 393 15.01 -2.29 21.42
CA LEU A 393 15.39 -3.13 20.30
C LEU A 393 16.68 -3.87 20.64
N ARG A 394 16.67 -5.16 20.44
CA ARG A 394 17.83 -6.04 20.67
C ARG A 394 18.69 -6.16 19.42
N GLN A 395 19.95 -6.54 19.60
CA GLN A 395 20.82 -6.83 18.47
C GLN A 395 20.28 -7.99 17.62
N GLY A 396 20.26 -7.80 16.29
CA GLY A 396 19.75 -8.78 15.32
C GLY A 396 18.23 -8.95 15.32
N GLU A 397 17.50 -8.11 16.06
CA GLU A 397 16.02 -8.12 16.13
C GLU A 397 15.40 -7.24 15.05
N THR A 398 14.17 -7.60 14.63
CA THR A 398 13.28 -6.74 13.87
C THR A 398 12.08 -6.33 14.74
N LEU A 399 12.00 -5.03 15.07
CA LEU A 399 10.86 -4.44 15.76
C LEU A 399 9.93 -3.76 14.74
N GLY A 400 8.66 -4.16 14.70
CA GLY A 400 7.63 -3.50 13.92
C GLY A 400 6.98 -2.36 14.70
N LEU A 401 6.86 -1.18 14.11
CA LEU A 401 6.11 -0.04 14.65
C LEU A 401 4.90 0.23 13.76
N VAL A 402 3.71 -0.02 14.30
CA VAL A 402 2.44 -0.02 13.55
C VAL A 402 1.46 0.98 14.13
N GLY A 403 0.58 1.50 13.30
CA GLY A 403 -0.52 2.41 13.69
C GLY A 403 -1.07 3.17 12.49
N GLU A 404 -2.19 3.85 12.67
CA GLU A 404 -2.83 4.67 11.64
C GLU A 404 -1.93 5.82 11.17
N SER A 405 -2.22 6.37 9.99
CA SER A 405 -1.51 7.55 9.47
C SER A 405 -1.64 8.73 10.45
N GLY A 406 -0.53 9.44 10.66
CA GLY A 406 -0.50 10.55 11.64
C GLY A 406 -0.39 10.12 13.11
N SER A 407 -0.24 8.82 13.43
CA SER A 407 -0.05 8.38 14.84
C SER A 407 1.30 8.73 15.46
N GLY A 408 2.26 9.29 14.69
CA GLY A 408 3.57 9.73 15.20
C GLY A 408 4.75 8.79 14.91
N LYS A 409 4.56 7.68 14.20
CA LYS A 409 5.59 6.65 13.92
C LYS A 409 6.87 7.22 13.29
N THR A 410 6.72 7.89 12.15
CA THR A 410 7.85 8.54 11.45
C THR A 410 8.55 9.58 12.33
N THR A 411 7.78 10.30 13.15
CA THR A 411 8.33 11.29 14.10
C THR A 411 9.18 10.59 15.17
N LEU A 412 8.70 9.48 15.71
CA LEU A 412 9.44 8.66 16.68
C LEU A 412 10.73 8.12 16.05
N GLY A 413 10.67 7.54 14.85
CA GLY A 413 11.85 7.06 14.12
C GLY A 413 12.89 8.16 13.86
N ARG A 414 12.44 9.37 13.48
CA ARG A 414 13.34 10.52 13.28
C ARG A 414 13.92 11.06 14.60
N ALA A 415 13.16 11.00 15.69
CA ALA A 415 13.66 11.40 17.01
C ALA A 415 14.73 10.43 17.53
N ILE A 416 14.56 9.12 17.31
CA ILE A 416 15.57 8.10 17.63
C ILE A 416 16.89 8.38 16.90
N LEU A 417 16.85 8.84 15.64
CA LEU A 417 18.05 9.23 14.88
C LEU A 417 18.59 10.63 15.23
N GLY A 418 17.94 11.33 16.17
CA GLY A 418 18.28 12.71 16.46
C GLY A 418 18.08 13.69 15.30
N LEU A 419 17.20 13.34 14.33
CA LEU A 419 16.80 14.22 13.21
C LEU A 419 15.70 15.20 13.63
N VAL A 420 14.94 14.85 14.66
CA VAL A 420 13.94 15.69 15.32
C VAL A 420 14.33 15.77 16.80
N GLN A 421 14.32 16.98 17.35
CA GLN A 421 14.67 17.19 18.75
C GLN A 421 13.52 16.73 19.66
N ALA A 422 13.83 15.86 20.62
CA ALA A 422 12.91 15.48 21.68
C ALA A 422 12.81 16.60 22.74
N GLU A 423 11.61 16.81 23.29
CA GLU A 423 11.38 17.73 24.40
C GLU A 423 11.84 17.12 25.74
N SER A 424 11.52 15.85 25.94
CA SER A 424 11.89 15.06 27.13
C SER A 424 12.13 13.60 26.77
N GLY A 425 12.58 12.82 27.74
CA GLY A 425 12.91 11.40 27.60
C GLY A 425 14.34 11.17 27.14
N SER A 426 14.75 9.94 26.97
CA SER A 426 16.09 9.54 26.57
C SER A 426 16.10 8.55 25.41
N VAL A 427 17.17 8.58 24.62
CA VAL A 427 17.47 7.61 23.57
C VAL A 427 18.89 7.11 23.78
N ILE A 428 19.03 5.87 24.17
CA ILE A 428 20.29 5.20 24.43
C ILE A 428 20.56 4.23 23.30
N PHE A 429 21.65 4.39 22.57
CA PHE A 429 22.09 3.50 21.51
C PHE A 429 23.48 2.99 21.80
N ASP A 430 23.68 1.69 21.81
CA ASP A 430 24.96 1.03 22.13
C ASP A 430 25.55 1.57 23.45
N GLY A 431 24.69 1.70 24.49
CA GLY A 431 25.05 2.23 25.82
C GLY A 431 25.31 3.74 25.88
N GLN A 432 25.12 4.48 24.79
CA GLN A 432 25.40 5.94 24.75
C GLN A 432 24.08 6.73 24.64
N GLU A 433 23.90 7.70 25.56
CA GLU A 433 22.75 8.62 25.51
C GLU A 433 22.97 9.69 24.42
N LEU A 434 22.02 9.78 23.46
CA LEU A 434 22.14 10.70 22.33
C LEU A 434 22.20 12.18 22.73
N ARG A 435 21.52 12.56 23.80
CA ARG A 435 21.47 13.95 24.28
C ARG A 435 22.83 14.45 24.79
N ASP A 436 23.62 13.56 25.33
CA ASP A 436 24.94 13.90 25.95
C ASP A 436 26.05 14.02 24.91
N LEU A 437 25.74 13.62 23.64
CA LEU A 437 26.73 13.61 22.59
C LEU A 437 26.97 15.01 22.02
N SER A 438 28.26 15.32 21.82
CA SER A 438 28.68 16.44 20.99
C SER A 438 28.25 16.24 19.52
N ARG A 439 28.28 17.31 18.72
CA ARG A 439 28.01 17.19 17.27
C ARG A 439 28.92 16.15 16.58
N ALA A 440 30.17 16.06 16.99
CA ALA A 440 31.13 15.06 16.48
C ALA A 440 30.75 13.65 16.92
N GLY A 441 30.39 13.45 18.20
CA GLY A 441 29.90 12.17 18.73
C GLY A 441 28.64 11.71 18.03
N LEU A 442 27.67 12.61 17.85
CA LEU A 442 26.43 12.30 17.12
C LEU A 442 26.69 11.95 15.63
N SER A 443 27.65 12.62 14.97
CA SER A 443 28.06 12.26 13.61
C SER A 443 28.72 10.88 13.55
N GLN A 444 29.49 10.50 14.57
CA GLN A 444 30.10 9.17 14.65
C GLN A 444 29.03 8.10 14.89
N LEU A 445 28.11 8.34 15.81
CA LEU A 445 26.99 7.42 16.11
C LEU A 445 26.13 7.16 14.88
N ARG A 446 25.87 8.19 14.08
CA ARG A 446 25.10 8.10 12.83
C ARG A 446 25.76 7.25 11.74
N ARG A 447 26.99 6.81 11.87
CA ARG A 447 27.59 5.79 11.00
C ARG A 447 26.96 4.41 11.25
N ASN A 448 26.58 4.17 12.52
CA ASN A 448 26.01 2.90 12.95
C ASN A 448 24.47 2.86 12.86
N MET A 449 23.84 4.00 12.50
CA MET A 449 22.38 4.13 12.39
C MET A 449 22.03 4.68 11.02
N ALA A 450 21.16 4.00 10.29
CA ALA A 450 20.71 4.46 8.97
C ALA A 450 19.18 4.57 8.89
N MET A 451 18.69 5.34 7.93
CA MET A 451 17.25 5.47 7.64
C MET A 451 16.96 5.20 6.20
N MET A 452 15.93 4.36 5.95
CA MET A 452 15.25 4.25 4.68
C MET A 452 13.99 5.12 4.73
N PHE A 453 13.87 6.06 3.80
CA PHE A 453 12.76 6.99 3.76
C PHE A 453 11.55 6.42 3.02
N GLN A 454 10.35 6.90 3.38
CA GLN A 454 9.07 6.46 2.84
C GLN A 454 8.97 6.59 1.31
N ASP A 455 9.39 7.73 0.74
CA ASP A 455 9.41 7.95 -0.70
C ASP A 455 10.79 7.55 -1.28
N PRO A 456 10.88 6.44 -2.05
CA PRO A 456 12.15 5.96 -2.55
C PRO A 456 12.77 6.91 -3.59
N VAL A 457 11.95 7.50 -4.47
CA VAL A 457 12.42 8.37 -5.55
C VAL A 457 12.65 9.79 -5.04
N GLY A 458 11.71 10.35 -4.29
CA GLY A 458 11.82 11.70 -3.74
C GLY A 458 12.93 11.86 -2.69
N SER A 459 13.40 10.75 -2.09
CA SER A 459 14.56 10.76 -1.18
C SER A 459 15.90 10.74 -1.90
N LEU A 460 15.92 10.50 -3.21
CA LEU A 460 17.10 10.48 -4.06
C LEU A 460 17.22 11.81 -4.81
N SER A 461 18.44 12.37 -4.85
CA SER A 461 18.67 13.58 -5.63
C SER A 461 18.51 13.28 -7.13
N PRO A 462 17.58 13.94 -7.86
CA PRO A 462 17.32 13.63 -9.26
C PRO A 462 18.47 14.01 -10.20
N ARG A 463 19.48 14.73 -9.69
CA ARG A 463 20.65 15.21 -10.44
C ARG A 463 21.89 14.36 -10.22
N GLN A 464 21.81 13.33 -9.39
CA GLN A 464 22.92 12.44 -9.06
C GLN A 464 22.65 11.05 -9.67
N THR A 465 23.73 10.40 -10.14
CA THR A 465 23.68 9.01 -10.58
C THR A 465 23.55 8.06 -9.38
N VAL A 466 23.09 6.83 -9.62
CA VAL A 466 23.01 5.77 -8.60
C VAL A 466 24.37 5.60 -7.90
N ARG A 467 25.48 5.57 -8.66
CA ARG A 467 26.83 5.51 -8.09
C ARG A 467 27.06 6.62 -7.06
N SER A 468 26.80 7.86 -7.44
CA SER A 468 27.00 9.01 -6.55
C SER A 468 26.12 8.92 -5.29
N LEU A 469 24.86 8.49 -5.44
CA LEU A 469 23.89 8.37 -4.33
C LEU A 469 24.29 7.32 -3.30
N ILE A 470 24.72 6.13 -3.74
CA ILE A 470 25.09 5.04 -2.81
C ILE A 470 26.47 5.26 -2.16
N THR A 471 27.36 6.02 -2.81
CA THR A 471 28.69 6.36 -2.25
C THR A 471 28.73 7.68 -1.50
N GLU A 472 27.66 8.49 -1.52
CA GLU A 472 27.55 9.75 -0.80
C GLU A 472 27.89 9.64 0.72
N PRO A 473 27.46 8.59 1.46
CA PRO A 473 27.78 8.43 2.86
C PRO A 473 29.30 8.40 3.15
N PHE A 474 30.10 7.77 2.30
CA PHE A 474 31.57 7.76 2.45
C PHE A 474 32.16 9.18 2.39
N GLN A 475 31.65 9.99 1.46
CA GLN A 475 32.10 11.38 1.29
C GLN A 475 31.68 12.26 2.47
N ILE A 476 30.43 12.16 2.93
CA ILE A 476 29.91 12.92 4.08
C ILE A 476 30.72 12.61 5.34
N HIS A 477 31.02 11.34 5.59
CA HIS A 477 31.77 10.90 6.76
C HIS A 477 33.28 10.92 6.56
N ARG A 478 33.76 11.38 5.40
CA ARG A 478 35.20 11.49 5.06
C ARG A 478 35.95 10.16 5.22
N ILE A 479 35.32 9.09 4.80
CA ILE A 479 35.94 7.75 4.82
C ILE A 479 36.72 7.59 3.52
N ASN A 480 38.01 7.24 3.67
CA ASN A 480 38.86 6.97 2.53
C ASN A 480 38.60 5.52 2.02
N ALA A 481 37.89 5.40 0.91
CA ALA A 481 37.55 4.15 0.28
C ALA A 481 37.62 4.29 -1.26
N ASP A 482 37.85 3.21 -1.97
CA ASP A 482 37.65 3.17 -3.42
C ASP A 482 36.13 3.18 -3.70
N LEU A 483 35.63 4.33 -4.19
CA LEU A 483 34.19 4.52 -4.40
C LEU A 483 33.65 3.66 -5.53
N ASP A 484 34.47 3.20 -6.47
CA ASP A 484 34.00 2.30 -7.55
C ASP A 484 33.87 0.87 -7.04
N GLU A 485 34.82 0.41 -6.25
CA GLU A 485 34.77 -0.89 -5.58
C GLU A 485 33.59 -0.96 -4.60
N GLU A 486 33.38 0.07 -3.77
CA GLU A 486 32.26 0.14 -2.85
C GLU A 486 30.91 0.23 -3.55
N ALA A 487 30.82 0.97 -4.65
CA ALA A 487 29.59 1.03 -5.46
C ALA A 487 29.24 -0.34 -6.06
N ALA A 488 30.23 -1.07 -6.57
CA ALA A 488 30.03 -2.42 -7.12
C ALA A 488 29.59 -3.39 -6.01
N ARG A 489 30.24 -3.38 -4.84
CA ARG A 489 29.88 -4.18 -3.67
C ARG A 489 28.43 -3.91 -3.21
N LEU A 490 28.05 -2.64 -3.09
CA LEU A 490 26.70 -2.26 -2.68
C LEU A 490 25.63 -2.69 -3.70
N CYS A 491 25.92 -2.58 -5.00
CA CYS A 491 25.01 -3.08 -6.04
C CYS A 491 24.80 -4.59 -5.93
N GLU A 492 25.87 -5.36 -5.72
CA GLU A 492 25.80 -6.81 -5.53
C GLU A 492 24.97 -7.17 -4.31
N MET A 493 25.20 -6.51 -3.17
CA MET A 493 24.43 -6.74 -1.91
C MET A 493 22.93 -6.55 -2.10
N VAL A 494 22.49 -5.60 -2.94
CA VAL A 494 21.06 -5.33 -3.17
C VAL A 494 20.56 -5.93 -4.48
N ARG A 495 21.36 -6.78 -5.14
CA ARG A 495 21.00 -7.45 -6.39
C ARG A 495 20.60 -6.47 -7.51
N LEU A 496 21.33 -5.37 -7.63
CA LEU A 496 21.24 -4.43 -8.75
C LEU A 496 22.36 -4.70 -9.75
N PRO A 497 22.07 -4.75 -11.06
CA PRO A 497 23.09 -4.83 -12.10
C PRO A 497 24.03 -3.61 -12.05
N GLN A 498 25.31 -3.79 -12.32
CA GLN A 498 26.32 -2.71 -12.24
C GLN A 498 26.12 -1.61 -13.29
N ASP A 499 25.49 -1.91 -14.43
CA ASP A 499 25.13 -0.91 -15.43
C ASP A 499 24.17 0.16 -14.90
N PHE A 500 23.44 -0.13 -13.82
CA PHE A 500 22.59 0.85 -13.14
C PHE A 500 23.36 1.97 -12.43
N LEU A 501 24.65 1.80 -12.17
CA LEU A 501 25.47 2.82 -11.52
C LEU A 501 25.51 4.16 -12.27
N SER A 502 25.36 4.12 -13.59
CA SER A 502 25.33 5.33 -14.44
C SER A 502 23.94 5.96 -14.57
N ARG A 503 22.88 5.28 -14.15
CA ARG A 503 21.50 5.76 -14.29
C ARG A 503 21.14 6.81 -13.24
N TYR A 504 20.11 7.59 -13.57
CA TYR A 504 19.49 8.58 -12.68
C TYR A 504 18.21 8.03 -12.05
N PRO A 505 17.74 8.61 -10.90
CA PRO A 505 16.52 8.14 -10.22
C PRO A 505 15.28 8.04 -11.09
N HIS A 506 15.09 8.93 -12.05
CA HIS A 506 13.94 8.93 -12.96
C HIS A 506 13.97 7.81 -14.01
N GLU A 507 15.09 7.12 -14.17
CA GLU A 507 15.25 5.97 -15.07
C GLU A 507 15.03 4.63 -14.35
N LEU A 508 14.70 4.66 -13.04
CA LEU A 508 14.53 3.48 -12.20
C LEU A 508 13.04 3.19 -11.97
N SER A 509 12.70 1.89 -11.93
CA SER A 509 11.40 1.48 -11.39
C SER A 509 11.31 1.72 -9.87
N GLY A 510 10.11 1.70 -9.30
CA GLY A 510 9.91 1.87 -7.85
C GLY A 510 10.69 0.86 -7.00
N GLY A 511 10.72 -0.41 -7.42
CA GLY A 511 11.50 -1.47 -6.76
C GLY A 511 13.01 -1.24 -6.87
N GLN A 512 13.50 -0.84 -8.04
CA GLN A 512 14.92 -0.52 -8.26
C GLN A 512 15.36 0.71 -7.45
N ALA A 513 14.56 1.79 -7.42
CA ALA A 513 14.82 2.95 -6.58
C ALA A 513 14.83 2.58 -5.08
N ARG A 514 13.97 1.65 -4.65
CA ARG A 514 13.96 1.14 -3.28
C ARG A 514 15.26 0.39 -2.95
N ARG A 515 15.75 -0.47 -3.87
CA ARG A 515 17.03 -1.17 -3.71
C ARG A 515 18.22 -0.19 -3.62
N VAL A 516 18.20 0.91 -4.40
CA VAL A 516 19.19 2.01 -4.27
C VAL A 516 19.12 2.64 -2.88
N GLY A 517 17.91 2.87 -2.34
CA GLY A 517 17.71 3.36 -0.97
C GLY A 517 18.29 2.41 0.09
N VAL A 518 18.08 1.09 -0.07
CA VAL A 518 18.70 0.05 0.78
C VAL A 518 20.21 0.09 0.68
N ALA A 519 20.79 0.13 -0.54
CA ALA A 519 22.24 0.21 -0.77
C ALA A 519 22.86 1.43 -0.08
N ARG A 520 22.21 2.61 -0.20
CA ARG A 520 22.64 3.83 0.47
C ARG A 520 22.62 3.69 2.00
N ALA A 521 21.58 3.04 2.55
CA ALA A 521 21.50 2.80 3.99
C ALA A 521 22.58 1.85 4.50
N LEU A 522 22.98 0.87 3.68
CA LEU A 522 24.02 -0.13 4.00
C LEU A 522 25.46 0.38 3.83
N ALA A 523 25.67 1.51 3.17
CA ALA A 523 26.99 1.97 2.73
C ALA A 523 28.06 1.94 3.83
N LEU A 524 27.70 2.32 5.07
CA LEU A 524 28.61 2.37 6.21
C LEU A 524 28.50 1.16 7.15
N ASN A 525 27.87 0.08 6.73
CA ASN A 525 27.64 -1.12 7.53
C ASN A 525 27.01 -0.80 8.91
N PRO A 526 25.81 -0.19 8.94
CA PRO A 526 25.16 0.21 10.19
C PRO A 526 24.76 -1.01 11.03
N GLN A 527 24.60 -0.83 12.35
CA GLN A 527 24.07 -1.85 13.26
C GLN A 527 22.53 -1.85 13.26
N ILE A 528 21.90 -0.67 13.00
CA ILE A 528 20.45 -0.51 12.94
C ILE A 528 20.03 0.26 11.69
N ILE A 529 18.94 -0.21 11.08
CA ILE A 529 18.25 0.51 10.01
C ILE A 529 16.81 0.80 10.44
N ILE A 530 16.46 2.08 10.46
CA ILE A 530 15.06 2.50 10.63
C ILE A 530 14.43 2.58 9.23
N ALA A 531 13.53 1.66 8.91
CA ALA A 531 12.87 1.57 7.61
C ALA A 531 11.45 2.14 7.71
N ASP A 532 11.26 3.34 7.15
CA ASP A 532 9.97 4.03 7.15
C ASP A 532 9.20 3.63 5.88
N GLU A 533 8.16 2.80 6.03
CA GLU A 533 7.32 2.28 4.96
C GLU A 533 8.14 1.62 3.82
N PRO A 534 8.99 0.62 4.09
CA PRO A 534 9.95 0.11 3.10
C PRO A 534 9.30 -0.53 1.86
N THR A 535 8.03 -0.89 1.93
CA THR A 535 7.29 -1.56 0.84
C THR A 535 6.09 -0.76 0.31
N ALA A 536 5.91 0.49 0.78
CA ALA A 536 4.79 1.32 0.34
C ALA A 536 4.82 1.59 -1.17
N GLY A 537 3.64 1.48 -1.81
CA GLY A 537 3.49 1.74 -3.25
C GLY A 537 4.10 0.67 -4.17
N LEU A 538 4.56 -0.46 -3.62
CA LEU A 538 5.03 -1.60 -4.40
C LEU A 538 3.93 -2.66 -4.51
N ASP A 539 3.90 -3.38 -5.62
CA ASP A 539 3.05 -4.56 -5.80
C ASP A 539 3.54 -5.74 -4.94
N VAL A 540 2.66 -6.70 -4.71
CA VAL A 540 2.84 -7.79 -3.74
C VAL A 540 4.12 -8.60 -3.98
N SER A 541 4.46 -8.88 -5.25
CA SER A 541 5.67 -9.64 -5.60
C SER A 541 6.94 -8.87 -5.23
N VAL A 542 7.03 -7.58 -5.62
CA VAL A 542 8.19 -6.72 -5.33
C VAL A 542 8.31 -6.42 -3.83
N GLN A 543 7.18 -6.32 -3.11
CA GLN A 543 7.19 -6.23 -1.63
C GLN A 543 7.91 -7.44 -1.02
N GLY A 544 7.53 -8.65 -1.45
CA GLY A 544 8.18 -9.89 -1.00
C GLY A 544 9.69 -9.90 -1.26
N GLU A 545 10.12 -9.47 -2.45
CA GLU A 545 11.54 -9.39 -2.81
C GLU A 545 12.35 -8.46 -1.89
N ILE A 546 11.83 -7.26 -1.61
CA ILE A 546 12.50 -6.30 -0.73
C ILE A 546 12.59 -6.83 0.70
N LEU A 547 11.51 -7.45 1.21
CA LEU A 547 11.50 -8.02 2.56
C LEU A 547 12.43 -9.22 2.68
N ASN A 548 12.49 -10.08 1.66
CA ASN A 548 13.43 -11.20 1.60
C ASN A 548 14.88 -10.70 1.57
N LEU A 549 15.16 -9.66 0.79
CA LEU A 549 16.47 -9.01 0.76
C LEU A 549 16.83 -8.45 2.16
N MET A 550 15.91 -7.78 2.84
CA MET A 550 16.15 -7.25 4.19
C MET A 550 16.43 -8.39 5.20
N ASN A 551 15.70 -9.50 5.11
CA ASN A 551 15.93 -10.68 5.94
C ASN A 551 17.31 -11.30 5.69
N GLU A 552 17.71 -11.45 4.43
CA GLU A 552 19.02 -11.97 4.04
C GLU A 552 20.17 -11.08 4.57
N LEU A 553 20.02 -9.75 4.39
CA LEU A 553 20.99 -8.79 4.90
C LEU A 553 21.09 -8.80 6.44
N GLN A 554 19.98 -9.04 7.12
CA GLN A 554 19.98 -9.20 8.57
C GLN A 554 20.79 -10.42 9.01
N GLU A 555 20.64 -11.55 8.29
CA GLU A 555 21.38 -12.78 8.59
C GLU A 555 22.87 -12.66 8.32
N THR A 556 23.21 -12.09 7.17
CA THR A 556 24.59 -12.03 6.71
C THR A 556 25.40 -10.95 7.39
N HIS A 557 24.76 -9.84 7.80
CA HIS A 557 25.43 -8.67 8.38
C HIS A 557 25.06 -8.39 9.84
N GLY A 558 24.20 -9.22 10.47
CA GLY A 558 23.77 -9.04 11.87
C GLY A 558 22.97 -7.74 12.10
N LEU A 559 22.28 -7.24 11.09
CA LEU A 559 21.52 -5.99 11.16
C LEU A 559 20.33 -6.10 12.12
N SER A 560 20.01 -4.99 12.77
CA SER A 560 18.76 -4.82 13.50
C SER A 560 17.86 -3.86 12.74
N TYR A 561 16.54 -4.09 12.77
CA TYR A 561 15.58 -3.25 12.07
C TYR A 561 14.52 -2.67 13.00
N LEU A 562 14.23 -1.37 12.84
CA LEU A 562 12.96 -0.78 13.25
C LEU A 562 12.13 -0.51 11.99
N ILE A 563 11.11 -1.33 11.73
CA ILE A 563 10.26 -1.21 10.54
C ILE A 563 8.98 -0.49 10.91
N ILE A 564 8.79 0.69 10.34
CA ILE A 564 7.57 1.47 10.44
C ILE A 564 6.68 1.11 9.27
N SER A 565 5.45 0.64 9.52
CA SER A 565 4.49 0.37 8.45
C SER A 565 3.05 0.43 8.94
N HIS A 566 2.12 0.62 8.00
CA HIS A 566 0.69 0.44 8.21
C HIS A 566 0.20 -0.90 7.63
N ASN A 567 1.04 -1.65 6.87
CA ASN A 567 0.71 -2.95 6.29
C ASN A 567 0.94 -4.07 7.32
N LEU A 568 -0.12 -4.43 8.04
CA LEU A 568 -0.08 -5.45 9.09
C LEU A 568 0.35 -6.84 8.60
N PRO A 569 -0.16 -7.40 7.47
CA PRO A 569 0.30 -8.67 6.94
C PRO A 569 1.82 -8.73 6.76
N VAL A 570 2.39 -7.69 6.18
CA VAL A 570 3.84 -7.57 5.98
C VAL A 570 4.58 -7.59 7.31
N ILE A 571 4.18 -6.73 8.24
CA ILE A 571 4.82 -6.60 9.56
C ILE A 571 4.77 -7.92 10.33
N ARG A 572 3.68 -8.66 10.27
CA ARG A 572 3.56 -9.98 10.91
C ARG A 572 4.67 -10.93 10.48
N HIS A 573 5.02 -10.95 9.19
CA HIS A 573 6.03 -11.87 8.66
C HIS A 573 7.45 -11.49 9.04
N VAL A 574 7.78 -10.19 9.09
CA VAL A 574 9.15 -9.74 9.25
C VAL A 574 9.53 -9.39 10.69
N SER A 575 8.56 -9.07 11.57
CA SER A 575 8.86 -8.56 12.91
C SER A 575 8.88 -9.66 13.96
N ASP A 576 9.84 -9.58 14.88
CA ASP A 576 9.92 -10.43 16.07
C ASP A 576 9.00 -9.92 17.18
N ARG A 577 9.05 -8.60 17.44
CA ARG A 577 8.14 -7.88 18.34
C ARG A 577 7.44 -6.75 17.62
N LEU A 578 6.32 -6.31 18.19
CA LEU A 578 5.50 -5.20 17.69
C LEU A 578 5.31 -4.13 18.76
N ALA A 579 5.33 -2.88 18.29
CA ALA A 579 4.88 -1.71 19.02
C ALA A 579 3.70 -1.08 18.27
N ILE A 580 2.53 -1.02 18.90
CA ILE A 580 1.33 -0.44 18.31
C ILE A 580 1.17 0.98 18.83
N MET A 581 1.06 1.94 17.91
CA MET A 581 1.04 3.37 18.23
C MET A 581 -0.28 4.03 17.82
N TYR A 582 -0.91 4.74 18.75
CA TYR A 582 -2.13 5.51 18.52
C TYR A 582 -1.98 6.92 19.07
N LEU A 583 -2.28 7.95 18.27
CA LEU A 583 -2.20 9.37 18.63
C LEU A 583 -0.93 9.74 19.45
N GLY A 584 0.24 9.29 19.02
CA GLY A 584 1.52 9.63 19.64
C GLY A 584 1.93 8.76 20.82
N ARG A 585 1.16 7.74 21.20
CA ARG A 585 1.44 6.85 22.34
C ARG A 585 1.52 5.39 21.92
N LEU A 586 2.35 4.63 22.62
CA LEU A 586 2.31 3.19 22.52
C LEU A 586 1.11 2.66 23.32
N VAL A 587 0.30 1.82 22.68
CA VAL A 587 -0.91 1.23 23.29
C VAL A 587 -0.76 -0.27 23.54
N GLU A 588 0.11 -0.93 22.80
CA GLU A 588 0.45 -2.34 23.00
C GLU A 588 1.87 -2.62 22.51
N PHE A 589 2.65 -3.44 23.25
CA PHE A 589 4.01 -3.80 22.92
C PHE A 589 4.31 -5.23 23.38
N GLY A 590 4.87 -6.07 22.50
CA GLY A 590 5.17 -7.46 22.83
C GLY A 590 5.54 -8.32 21.62
N ASP A 591 5.51 -9.63 21.79
CA ASP A 591 5.76 -10.62 20.73
C ASP A 591 4.77 -10.45 19.58
N SER A 592 5.27 -10.51 18.34
CA SER A 592 4.47 -10.28 17.13
C SER A 592 3.34 -11.32 16.99
N ASP A 593 3.65 -12.60 17.13
CA ASP A 593 2.67 -13.67 16.91
C ASP A 593 1.57 -13.65 17.96
N GLU A 594 1.92 -13.30 19.22
CA GLU A 594 0.97 -13.17 20.32
C GLU A 594 0.01 -11.98 20.10
N ILE A 595 0.53 -10.83 19.67
CA ILE A 595 -0.30 -9.64 19.40
C ILE A 595 -1.28 -9.92 18.26
N PHE A 596 -0.86 -10.63 17.21
CA PHE A 596 -1.75 -10.98 16.10
C PHE A 596 -2.80 -12.03 16.47
N SER A 597 -2.42 -13.02 17.28
CA SER A 597 -3.34 -14.11 17.66
C SER A 597 -4.35 -13.67 18.72
N GLN A 598 -3.91 -12.87 19.69
CA GLN A 598 -4.73 -12.43 20.84
C GLN A 598 -4.44 -10.96 21.17
N PRO A 599 -4.91 -10.01 20.37
CA PRO A 599 -4.72 -8.60 20.64
C PRO A 599 -5.39 -8.21 21.99
N ALA A 600 -4.62 -7.55 22.87
CA ALA A 600 -5.09 -7.17 24.20
C ALA A 600 -5.72 -5.78 24.21
N HIS A 601 -5.24 -4.85 23.38
CA HIS A 601 -5.83 -3.52 23.27
C HIS A 601 -6.96 -3.51 22.23
N PRO A 602 -8.15 -2.91 22.49
CA PRO A 602 -9.25 -2.84 21.54
C PRO A 602 -8.90 -2.21 20.19
N TYR A 603 -7.96 -1.27 20.15
CA TYR A 603 -7.45 -0.68 18.92
C TYR A 603 -6.64 -1.70 18.10
N THR A 604 -5.77 -2.47 18.75
CA THR A 604 -5.01 -3.55 18.09
C THR A 604 -5.94 -4.60 17.50
N GLN A 605 -6.98 -5.01 18.26
CA GLN A 605 -8.00 -5.93 17.77
C GLN A 605 -8.68 -5.42 16.50
N ALA A 606 -9.04 -4.14 16.50
CA ALA A 606 -9.70 -3.53 15.36
C ALA A 606 -8.77 -3.40 14.14
N LEU A 607 -7.48 -3.09 14.36
CA LEU A 607 -6.46 -3.10 13.29
C LEU A 607 -6.29 -4.50 12.68
N VAL A 608 -6.15 -5.54 13.52
CA VAL A 608 -5.96 -6.93 13.05
C VAL A 608 -7.18 -7.43 12.30
N ASN A 609 -8.38 -7.16 12.81
CA ASN A 609 -9.65 -7.55 12.17
C ASN A 609 -9.96 -6.73 10.91
N GLY A 610 -9.39 -5.55 10.78
CA GLY A 610 -9.55 -4.68 9.62
C GLY A 610 -8.71 -5.08 8.41
N VAL A 611 -7.78 -6.03 8.53
CA VAL A 611 -6.96 -6.51 7.40
C VAL A 611 -7.82 -7.26 6.38
N PRO A 612 -7.84 -6.83 5.10
CA PRO A 612 -8.55 -7.55 4.07
C PRO A 612 -7.93 -8.92 3.86
N GLN A 613 -8.78 -9.94 3.86
CA GLN A 613 -8.34 -11.31 3.59
C GLN A 613 -8.55 -11.62 2.11
N PRO A 614 -7.57 -12.21 1.41
CA PRO A 614 -7.73 -12.63 0.03
C PRO A 614 -8.54 -13.94 -0.07
N ASP A 615 -9.76 -13.91 0.47
CA ASP A 615 -10.71 -15.01 0.54
C ASP A 615 -12.14 -14.47 0.34
N PRO A 616 -12.79 -14.75 -0.82
CA PRO A 616 -14.13 -14.25 -1.13
C PRO A 616 -15.22 -14.67 -0.13
N ASN A 617 -15.03 -15.76 0.60
CA ASN A 617 -15.99 -16.26 1.60
C ASN A 617 -15.77 -15.65 2.99
N ARG A 618 -14.62 -15.04 3.24
CA ARG A 618 -14.30 -14.34 4.48
C ARG A 618 -14.55 -12.84 4.33
N ARG A 619 -15.81 -12.45 4.39
CA ARG A 619 -16.13 -11.02 4.53
C ARG A 619 -15.68 -10.54 5.90
N ARG A 620 -15.04 -9.39 5.95
CA ARG A 620 -14.68 -8.75 7.23
C ARG A 620 -15.95 -8.68 8.08
N SER A 621 -15.88 -9.11 9.35
CA SER A 621 -16.90 -8.67 10.29
C SER A 621 -16.77 -7.15 10.33
N LEU A 622 -17.85 -6.43 10.04
CA LEU A 622 -17.93 -4.96 10.03
C LEU A 622 -17.76 -4.38 11.46
N VAL A 623 -16.73 -4.81 12.16
CA VAL A 623 -16.22 -4.10 13.33
C VAL A 623 -15.31 -3.00 12.81
N SER A 624 -15.86 -2.17 11.92
CA SER A 624 -15.22 -0.92 11.54
C SER A 624 -15.05 -0.10 12.80
N ILE A 625 -13.85 0.40 13.04
CA ILE A 625 -13.65 1.43 14.04
C ILE A 625 -14.54 2.61 13.63
N GLU A 626 -15.57 2.90 14.40
CA GLU A 626 -16.46 4.01 14.11
C GLU A 626 -15.74 5.34 14.30
N GLY A 627 -16.06 6.31 13.47
CA GLY A 627 -15.52 7.65 13.54
C GLY A 627 -14.13 7.85 12.96
N GLU A 628 -13.72 9.10 12.86
CA GLU A 628 -12.40 9.51 12.36
C GLU A 628 -11.35 9.50 13.46
N VAL A 629 -10.08 9.41 13.05
CA VAL A 629 -8.94 9.60 13.95
C VAL A 629 -8.98 11.03 14.49
N PRO A 630 -9.04 11.25 15.82
CA PRO A 630 -9.00 12.59 16.38
C PRO A 630 -7.71 13.31 15.97
N SER A 631 -7.80 14.63 15.80
CA SER A 631 -6.61 15.44 15.53
C SER A 631 -5.68 15.47 16.73
N LEU A 632 -4.38 15.35 16.51
CA LEU A 632 -3.36 15.57 17.56
C LEU A 632 -3.48 16.95 18.23
N ALA A 633 -4.03 17.94 17.52
CA ALA A 633 -4.28 19.27 18.05
C ALA A 633 -5.51 19.32 18.97
N ASN A 634 -6.41 18.34 18.89
CA ASN A 634 -7.63 18.25 19.69
C ASN A 634 -7.76 16.83 20.25
N ARG A 635 -6.78 16.44 21.05
CA ARG A 635 -6.65 15.10 21.61
C ARG A 635 -7.76 14.84 22.66
N PRO A 636 -8.42 13.66 22.59
CA PRO A 636 -9.39 13.26 23.62
C PRO A 636 -8.75 13.18 25.01
N ALA A 637 -9.49 13.55 26.06
CA ALA A 637 -9.09 13.36 27.44
C ALA A 637 -9.15 11.86 27.82
N GLY A 638 -8.44 11.45 28.86
CA GLY A 638 -8.37 10.06 29.28
C GLY A 638 -7.68 9.14 28.28
N CYS A 639 -8.22 7.94 28.05
CA CYS A 639 -7.75 7.04 27.01
C CYS A 639 -8.03 7.66 25.63
N GLU A 640 -7.02 7.90 24.83
CA GLU A 640 -7.16 8.57 23.53
C GLU A 640 -8.06 7.81 22.54
N PHE A 641 -8.18 6.48 22.70
CA PHE A 641 -9.04 5.64 21.86
C PHE A 641 -10.50 5.57 22.30
N HIS A 642 -10.87 6.13 23.50
CA HIS A 642 -12.22 5.97 24.06
C HIS A 642 -13.35 6.44 23.15
N THR A 643 -13.10 7.44 22.28
CA THR A 643 -14.11 7.98 21.34
C THR A 643 -14.48 7.02 20.22
N ARG A 644 -13.62 6.01 19.96
CA ARG A 644 -13.77 4.99 18.92
C ARG A 644 -13.84 3.57 19.48
N CYS A 645 -13.75 3.41 20.79
CA CYS A 645 -13.72 2.13 21.47
C CYS A 645 -15.13 1.67 21.86
N LYS A 646 -15.57 0.53 21.31
CA LYS A 646 -16.88 -0.06 21.67
C LYS A 646 -16.99 -0.55 23.13
N TYR A 647 -15.85 -0.67 23.82
CA TYR A 647 -15.77 -1.08 25.22
C TYR A 647 -15.53 0.09 26.17
N ALA A 648 -15.62 1.34 25.69
CA ALA A 648 -15.29 2.52 26.48
C ALA A 648 -16.23 2.68 27.70
N THR A 649 -15.62 2.85 28.88
CA THR A 649 -16.32 3.11 30.14
C THR A 649 -16.12 4.57 30.59
N ALA A 650 -16.69 4.95 31.75
CA ALA A 650 -16.47 6.27 32.35
C ALA A 650 -15.01 6.51 32.71
N ASP A 651 -14.30 5.48 33.18
CA ASP A 651 -12.88 5.56 33.53
C ASP A 651 -12.01 5.87 32.29
N CYS A 652 -12.34 5.25 31.15
CA CYS A 652 -11.65 5.53 29.89
C CYS A 652 -11.76 6.97 29.41
N ARG A 653 -12.84 7.69 29.81
CA ARG A 653 -13.04 9.11 29.47
C ARG A 653 -12.28 10.05 30.38
N ASN A 654 -12.08 9.66 31.63
CA ASN A 654 -11.56 10.54 32.69
C ASN A 654 -10.08 10.29 32.99
N MET A 655 -9.63 9.05 32.89
CA MET A 655 -8.26 8.66 33.25
C MET A 655 -7.53 8.06 32.05
N ARG A 656 -6.26 8.39 31.95
CA ARG A 656 -5.34 7.82 30.96
C ARG A 656 -4.78 6.52 31.50
N PRO A 657 -4.93 5.38 30.77
CA PRO A 657 -4.31 4.13 31.20
C PRO A 657 -2.77 4.22 31.06
N PRO A 658 -2.01 3.80 32.06
CA PRO A 658 -0.55 3.62 31.91
C PRO A 658 -0.26 2.43 31.01
N LEU A 659 0.92 2.41 30.39
CA LEU A 659 1.45 1.21 29.72
C LEU A 659 1.89 0.24 30.84
N SER A 660 1.13 -0.84 31.03
CA SER A 660 1.32 -1.77 32.16
C SER A 660 1.66 -3.16 31.63
N GLN A 661 2.51 -3.87 32.35
CA GLN A 661 2.81 -5.26 32.03
C GLN A 661 1.62 -6.16 32.38
N ILE A 662 1.27 -7.01 31.43
CA ILE A 662 0.30 -8.09 31.61
C ILE A 662 0.93 -9.40 31.14
N ARG A 663 0.48 -10.53 31.70
CA ARG A 663 0.94 -11.84 31.30
C ARG A 663 -0.16 -12.57 30.53
N VAL A 664 0.16 -12.93 29.28
CA VAL A 664 -0.77 -13.64 28.39
C VAL A 664 -0.06 -14.89 27.89
N ASN A 665 -0.66 -16.07 28.08
CA ASN A 665 -0.08 -17.36 27.68
C ASN A 665 1.36 -17.60 28.19
N GLY A 666 1.71 -17.04 29.34
CA GLY A 666 3.04 -17.16 29.91
C GLY A 666 4.11 -16.19 29.37
N LEU A 667 3.77 -15.33 28.42
CA LEU A 667 4.61 -14.28 27.86
C LEU A 667 4.24 -12.91 28.43
N ASP A 668 5.26 -12.09 28.71
CA ASP A 668 5.07 -10.73 29.21
C ASP A 668 4.78 -9.78 28.03
N ARG A 669 3.77 -8.93 28.19
CA ARG A 669 3.30 -7.96 27.23
C ARG A 669 2.95 -6.65 27.93
N GLU A 670 3.15 -5.52 27.28
CA GLU A 670 2.78 -4.20 27.79
C GLU A 670 1.52 -3.70 27.08
N VAL A 671 0.52 -3.22 27.84
CA VAL A 671 -0.75 -2.74 27.29
C VAL A 671 -1.24 -1.49 28.04
N ALA A 672 -1.62 -0.46 27.28
CA ALA A 672 -2.20 0.78 27.82
C ALA A 672 -3.74 0.73 27.73
N CYS A 673 -4.37 -0.15 28.49
CA CYS A 673 -5.83 -0.28 28.56
C CYS A 673 -6.29 -0.54 29.98
N HIS A 674 -7.38 0.10 30.41
CA HIS A 674 -7.99 -0.16 31.74
C HIS A 674 -8.62 -1.56 31.80
N TYR A 675 -9.09 -2.06 30.66
CA TYR A 675 -9.80 -3.33 30.52
C TYR A 675 -9.25 -4.11 29.32
N PRO A 676 -8.05 -4.71 29.43
CA PRO A 676 -7.49 -5.51 28.35
C PRO A 676 -8.44 -6.63 27.93
N LEU A 677 -8.47 -6.95 26.62
CA LEU A 677 -9.37 -7.98 26.07
C LEU A 677 -8.96 -9.42 26.44
N VAL A 678 -7.71 -9.58 26.85
CA VAL A 678 -7.15 -10.83 27.38
C VAL A 678 -6.77 -10.57 28.81
N GLY A 679 -7.39 -11.29 29.73
CA GLY A 679 -7.08 -11.27 31.15
C GLY A 679 -6.56 -12.60 31.61
N GLU A 680 -5.88 -12.63 32.73
CA GLU A 680 -5.60 -13.87 33.44
C GLU A 680 -6.89 -14.69 33.55
N SER A 681 -6.87 -15.94 33.12
CA SER A 681 -7.84 -16.95 33.51
C SER A 681 -7.57 -17.26 35.01
N GLY A 682 -7.85 -16.27 35.83
CA GLY A 682 -7.81 -16.32 37.27
C GLY A 682 -9.22 -16.40 37.80
N GLU A 683 -9.59 -17.59 38.19
CA GLU A 683 -10.60 -17.94 39.21
C GLU A 683 -11.79 -16.98 39.38
N GLN A 684 -12.91 -17.39 38.77
CA GLN A 684 -14.23 -17.29 39.42
C GLN A 684 -14.91 -18.64 39.38
#